data_955475c51d9999dbc3fdb8b14def407f
#
_entry.id   955475c51d9999dbc3fdb8b14def407f
#
_cell.length_a   1.000
_cell.length_b   1.000
_cell.length_c   1.000
_cell.angle_alpha   90.00
_cell.angle_beta   90.00
_cell.angle_gamma   90.00
#
_symmetry.space_group_name_H-M   'P 1'
#
loop_
_entity.id
_entity.type
_entity.pdbx_description
1 polymer ?
#
loop_
_entity_poly.entity_id
_entity_poly.type
_entity_poly.pdbx_seq_one_letter_code
_entity_poly.pdbx_strand_id
1 'polypeptide(L)'
;MARKWVYLFTEGKAEMRELLGGKGANLAEMTNIGLPVPQGFTVTTEACTQYYEDGKKINDEIRGQIDEHIVKLEAITGKKFGDHENPLLVSVRSGARASMPGMMDTILNLGLNEEVVQVIAEKSGNPRWAWDCYRRFIQMYSDVVMEVGKKYFEELIDKMKEEKGVTQDVDLTAEDLEKLAGQFKEEYKSKIGKDFPTDPKEQLYGAIQAVFRSWDNPRANVYRRDNDIPYSWGTAVNVQSMAFGNMGDDCGTGVAFTRDPATGAKGLFGEFLTNAQGEDVVAGVRTPMHIDEMANKFPEAFKEFNEVCSTLEKHYRDMQDMEFTVEHGKLYMLQTRNGKRTAQAALKIACDLVDEGMRTEEEAVAMIDPRNLDTLLHPQFDAKALKAATPLGKGLGASPGAACGKAVFTADDAVAWAGRGEKVVLVRLETSPEDISGMKSAQGILTVRGGMTSHAAVVARGMGTCCVSGCGDIVMDEANKKFTLGGKTFHEGDEISIDGTTGNIYEGLIPTVDATIAGEFGRIMAWADKYRRLRVRTNADTPTDAKKARELGAEGIGLCRTEHMFFEADRIAAFREMICSDTVEGREAALEKILPYQQGDFEQLYEALEGTPVTIRFLDPPLHEFVPTTEEEIQKLADAQGKSVQAIKDIITGLHEFNPMMGHRGLRLAITYPEIAKMQTKAVIRAAINVQKKHPDWKVVPEIMIPLTSEVKELKFVKNIVVETADAEIKAAGADLHYEVGTMIEIPRACLTADEIAKEADFFCFGTNDLTQMTFGFSRDDAGKFLNAYYDTKIFENDPFAKLDQNGVGKLMEMAIKLGRPVNPKLHIGICGEHGGDPSSVEFCHKIGLDYVSCSPFRVPVARLAAAQAAIAEKKAK
;
A
#
# COMPACT_ATOMS: atom_id res chain seq x y z
N MET A 1 38.72 -1.08 -15.70
CA MET A 1 37.83 -1.43 -16.82
C MET A 1 36.70 -0.43 -16.88
N ALA A 2 36.29 0.01 -18.07
CA ALA A 2 35.16 0.90 -18.25
C ALA A 2 33.86 0.20 -17.79
N ARG A 3 32.99 0.94 -17.12
CA ARG A 3 31.72 0.43 -16.64
C ARG A 3 30.78 0.18 -17.82
N LYS A 4 30.02 -0.92 -17.80
CA LYS A 4 29.06 -1.23 -18.87
C LYS A 4 27.70 -0.61 -18.54
N TRP A 5 27.29 0.35 -19.36
CA TRP A 5 26.03 1.09 -19.18
C TRP A 5 24.92 0.63 -20.12
N VAL A 6 25.28 -0.07 -21.20
CA VAL A 6 24.35 -0.45 -22.26
C VAL A 6 24.51 -1.93 -22.59
N TYR A 7 23.40 -2.62 -22.76
CA TYR A 7 23.37 -4.06 -23.05
C TYR A 7 22.47 -4.33 -24.26
N LEU A 8 22.98 -5.10 -25.23
CA LEU A 8 22.12 -5.67 -26.28
C LEU A 8 21.16 -6.68 -25.62
N PHE A 9 20.01 -6.93 -26.26
CA PHE A 9 19.08 -7.96 -25.76
C PHE A 9 19.76 -9.34 -25.68
N THR A 10 20.67 -9.65 -26.61
CA THR A 10 21.45 -10.89 -26.58
C THR A 10 22.44 -10.99 -25.41
N GLU A 11 22.76 -9.89 -24.77
CA GLU A 11 23.72 -9.82 -23.65
C GLU A 11 23.04 -9.89 -22.27
N GLY A 12 21.71 -9.79 -22.22
CA GLY A 12 20.94 -9.78 -20.97
C GLY A 12 20.22 -11.08 -20.70
N LYS A 13 19.59 -11.15 -19.53
CA LYS A 13 18.75 -12.27 -19.08
C LYS A 13 17.76 -11.84 -18.00
N ALA A 14 16.78 -12.68 -17.69
CA ALA A 14 15.69 -12.37 -16.74
C ALA A 14 16.19 -11.98 -15.35
N GLU A 15 17.27 -12.58 -14.85
CA GLU A 15 17.82 -12.28 -13.52
C GLU A 15 18.43 -10.88 -13.41
N MET A 16 18.69 -10.23 -14.54
CA MET A 16 19.26 -8.87 -14.57
C MET A 16 18.20 -7.77 -14.43
N ARG A 17 17.08 -8.07 -13.81
CA ARG A 17 15.96 -7.15 -13.64
C ARG A 17 16.34 -5.84 -12.94
N GLU A 18 17.24 -5.90 -11.96
CA GLU A 18 17.72 -4.71 -11.25
C GLU A 18 18.42 -3.72 -12.17
N LEU A 19 19.17 -4.22 -13.13
CA LEU A 19 20.01 -3.44 -14.03
C LEU A 19 19.27 -3.06 -15.32
N LEU A 20 18.51 -3.99 -15.89
CA LEU A 20 17.81 -3.81 -17.18
C LEU A 20 16.36 -3.34 -17.03
N GLY A 21 15.84 -3.29 -15.82
CA GLY A 21 14.41 -3.12 -15.59
C GLY A 21 13.61 -4.37 -15.96
N GLY A 22 12.31 -4.38 -15.65
CA GLY A 22 11.46 -5.52 -15.96
C GLY A 22 11.31 -5.78 -17.45
N LYS A 23 11.06 -4.75 -18.24
CA LYS A 23 10.89 -4.88 -19.70
C LYS A 23 12.18 -5.32 -20.39
N GLY A 24 13.30 -4.67 -20.06
CA GLY A 24 14.58 -4.98 -20.67
C GLY A 24 15.05 -6.40 -20.39
N ALA A 25 14.92 -6.85 -19.15
CA ALA A 25 15.27 -8.21 -18.75
C ALA A 25 14.42 -9.25 -19.48
N ASN A 26 13.13 -9.01 -19.63
CA ASN A 26 12.22 -9.93 -20.32
C ASN A 26 12.42 -9.94 -21.84
N LEU A 27 12.72 -8.80 -22.45
CA LEU A 27 13.09 -8.74 -23.87
C LEU A 27 14.36 -9.55 -24.15
N ALA A 28 15.36 -9.41 -23.27
CA ALA A 28 16.59 -10.20 -23.35
C ALA A 28 16.31 -11.70 -23.19
N GLU A 29 15.50 -12.07 -22.22
CA GLU A 29 15.15 -13.47 -21.97
C GLU A 29 14.40 -14.10 -23.13
N MET A 30 13.39 -13.42 -23.67
CA MET A 30 12.67 -13.89 -24.86
C MET A 30 13.60 -14.07 -26.06
N THR A 31 14.52 -13.13 -26.26
CA THR A 31 15.54 -13.23 -27.33
C THR A 31 16.38 -14.48 -27.15
N ASN A 32 16.88 -14.74 -25.95
CA ASN A 32 17.80 -15.83 -25.68
C ASN A 32 17.14 -17.23 -25.72
N ILE A 33 15.83 -17.32 -25.49
CA ILE A 33 15.10 -18.58 -25.65
C ILE A 33 14.59 -18.77 -27.08
N GLY A 34 14.94 -17.89 -28.00
CA GLY A 34 14.67 -18.06 -29.44
C GLY A 34 13.34 -17.54 -29.94
N LEU A 35 12.63 -16.71 -29.17
CA LEU A 35 11.36 -16.12 -29.59
C LEU A 35 11.56 -14.95 -30.56
N PRO A 36 10.58 -14.64 -31.41
CA PRO A 36 10.70 -13.58 -32.41
C PRO A 36 10.55 -12.20 -31.79
N VAL A 37 11.65 -11.61 -31.36
CA VAL A 37 11.71 -10.28 -30.72
C VAL A 37 12.43 -9.32 -31.66
N PRO A 38 11.85 -8.14 -31.96
CA PRO A 38 12.60 -7.08 -32.63
C PRO A 38 13.82 -6.70 -31.79
N GLN A 39 15.00 -6.72 -32.40
CA GLN A 39 16.25 -6.54 -31.66
C GLN A 39 16.45 -5.10 -31.19
N GLY A 40 17.24 -4.95 -30.15
CA GLY A 40 17.52 -3.66 -29.55
C GLY A 40 18.54 -3.74 -28.43
N PHE A 41 18.61 -2.68 -27.65
CA PHE A 41 19.50 -2.60 -26.50
C PHE A 41 18.80 -1.86 -25.34
N THR A 42 19.32 -2.06 -24.15
CA THR A 42 18.84 -1.41 -22.93
C THR A 42 19.94 -0.53 -22.35
N VAL A 43 19.59 0.75 -22.09
CA VAL A 43 20.38 1.66 -21.28
C VAL A 43 19.97 1.44 -19.82
N THR A 44 20.92 1.11 -18.97
CA THR A 44 20.66 0.56 -17.64
C THR A 44 20.04 1.54 -16.63
N THR A 45 19.47 1.01 -15.58
CA THR A 45 18.99 1.79 -14.42
C THR A 45 20.13 2.56 -13.75
N GLU A 46 21.34 2.01 -13.76
CA GLU A 46 22.53 2.69 -13.24
C GLU A 46 22.87 3.94 -14.07
N ALA A 47 22.65 3.90 -15.38
CA ALA A 47 22.83 5.08 -16.23
C ALA A 47 21.82 6.19 -15.86
N CYS A 48 20.60 5.83 -15.47
CA CYS A 48 19.60 6.77 -14.95
C CYS A 48 20.08 7.44 -13.66
N THR A 49 20.55 6.65 -12.71
CA THR A 49 21.09 7.17 -11.45
C THR A 49 22.26 8.10 -11.70
N GLN A 50 23.17 7.73 -12.60
CA GLN A 50 24.31 8.57 -12.98
C GLN A 50 23.88 9.88 -13.64
N TYR A 51 22.82 9.84 -14.46
CA TYR A 51 22.23 11.03 -15.06
C TYR A 51 21.82 12.06 -14.00
N TYR A 52 21.21 11.63 -12.89
CA TYR A 52 20.85 12.54 -11.81
C TYR A 52 22.05 13.02 -11.01
N GLU A 53 23.03 12.16 -10.77
CA GLU A 53 24.28 12.53 -10.09
C GLU A 53 25.08 13.56 -10.89
N ASP A 54 25.04 13.48 -12.21
CA ASP A 54 25.73 14.40 -13.13
C ASP A 54 24.93 15.68 -13.42
N GLY A 55 23.92 15.98 -12.64
CA GLY A 55 23.12 17.20 -12.79
C GLY A 55 22.16 17.17 -13.97
N LYS A 56 21.52 16.01 -14.22
CA LYS A 56 20.56 15.78 -15.30
C LYS A 56 21.20 15.86 -16.69
N LYS A 57 22.35 15.23 -16.81
CA LYS A 57 23.09 15.14 -18.10
C LYS A 57 23.56 13.70 -18.30
N ILE A 58 23.51 13.26 -19.56
CA ILE A 58 24.11 11.99 -19.96
C ILE A 58 25.59 12.23 -20.21
N ASN A 59 26.47 11.58 -19.46
CA ASN A 59 27.90 11.77 -19.59
C ASN A 59 28.48 11.17 -20.91
N ASP A 60 29.71 11.53 -21.27
CA ASP A 60 30.32 11.11 -22.54
C ASP A 60 30.54 9.60 -22.63
N GLU A 61 30.81 8.93 -21.51
CA GLU A 61 30.98 7.47 -21.47
C GLU A 61 29.67 6.74 -21.82
N ILE A 62 28.54 7.17 -21.24
CA ILE A 62 27.23 6.63 -21.57
C ILE A 62 26.84 6.92 -23.00
N ARG A 63 27.06 8.15 -23.47
CA ARG A 63 26.83 8.54 -24.87
C ARG A 63 27.64 7.68 -25.83
N GLY A 64 28.90 7.46 -25.54
CA GLY A 64 29.77 6.62 -26.36
C GLY A 64 29.27 5.19 -26.49
N GLN A 65 28.79 4.63 -25.40
CA GLN A 65 28.19 3.27 -25.40
C GLN A 65 26.85 3.22 -26.14
N ILE A 66 26.04 4.25 -26.05
CA ILE A 66 24.81 4.35 -26.84
C ILE A 66 25.11 4.37 -28.32
N ASP A 67 26.07 5.21 -28.75
CA ASP A 67 26.50 5.31 -30.15
C ASP A 67 27.05 3.98 -30.66
N GLU A 68 27.86 3.30 -29.86
CA GLU A 68 28.39 1.97 -30.18
C GLU A 68 27.29 0.94 -30.40
N HIS A 69 26.25 0.97 -29.54
CA HIS A 69 25.15 0.01 -29.61
C HIS A 69 24.19 0.30 -30.76
N ILE A 70 24.04 1.55 -31.17
CA ILE A 70 23.34 1.87 -32.45
C ILE A 70 24.03 1.20 -33.61
N VAL A 71 25.36 1.29 -33.70
CA VAL A 71 26.14 0.62 -34.74
C VAL A 71 25.95 -0.90 -34.72
N LYS A 72 25.97 -1.49 -33.53
CA LYS A 72 25.71 -2.94 -33.35
C LYS A 72 24.29 -3.32 -33.79
N LEU A 73 23.31 -2.49 -33.45
CA LEU A 73 21.92 -2.72 -33.85
C LEU A 73 21.74 -2.60 -35.36
N GLU A 74 22.40 -1.66 -35.98
CA GLU A 74 22.45 -1.53 -37.46
C GLU A 74 22.98 -2.82 -38.10
N ALA A 75 24.06 -3.37 -37.58
CA ALA A 75 24.63 -4.63 -38.04
C ALA A 75 23.67 -5.82 -37.90
N ILE A 76 22.94 -5.90 -36.76
CA ILE A 76 22.00 -6.96 -36.51
C ILE A 76 20.77 -6.90 -37.42
N THR A 77 20.26 -5.67 -37.68
CA THR A 77 19.04 -5.48 -38.47
C THR A 77 19.29 -5.36 -39.98
N GLY A 78 20.53 -5.08 -40.38
CA GLY A 78 20.86 -4.76 -41.76
C GLY A 78 20.33 -3.41 -42.23
N LYS A 79 19.87 -2.57 -41.28
CA LYS A 79 19.34 -1.23 -41.55
C LYS A 79 20.20 -0.19 -40.87
N LYS A 80 20.23 1.04 -41.40
CA LYS A 80 21.02 2.14 -40.82
C LYS A 80 20.13 3.26 -40.33
N PHE A 81 20.47 3.78 -39.18
CA PHE A 81 19.75 4.87 -38.54
C PHE A 81 19.97 6.18 -39.32
N GLY A 82 18.88 6.71 -39.85
CA GLY A 82 18.94 7.92 -40.70
C GLY A 82 19.37 7.69 -42.17
N ASP A 83 19.41 6.43 -42.61
CA ASP A 83 19.86 6.10 -43.98
C ASP A 83 18.82 6.46 -45.05
N HIS A 84 19.29 6.78 -46.23
CA HIS A 84 18.48 7.07 -47.40
C HIS A 84 18.16 5.84 -48.26
N GLU A 85 18.76 4.70 -47.98
CA GLU A 85 18.52 3.44 -48.71
C GLU A 85 17.71 2.43 -47.94
N ASN A 86 18.10 2.16 -46.69
CA ASN A 86 17.44 1.20 -45.83
C ASN A 86 17.42 1.70 -44.38
N PRO A 87 16.51 2.65 -44.05
CA PRO A 87 16.52 3.30 -42.74
C PRO A 87 16.04 2.40 -41.62
N LEU A 88 16.76 2.47 -40.49
CA LEU A 88 16.36 1.88 -39.22
C LEU A 88 15.48 2.86 -38.47
N LEU A 89 14.32 2.41 -38.06
CA LEU A 89 13.47 3.14 -37.13
C LEU A 89 13.42 2.39 -35.79
N VAL A 90 13.43 3.12 -34.69
CA VAL A 90 13.46 2.55 -33.37
C VAL A 90 12.36 3.15 -32.48
N SER A 91 11.95 2.39 -31.46
CA SER A 91 11.16 2.89 -30.34
C SER A 91 12.06 3.12 -29.14
N VAL A 92 11.67 4.05 -28.29
CA VAL A 92 12.28 4.29 -26.98
C VAL A 92 11.22 4.12 -25.92
N ARG A 93 11.43 3.18 -25.02
CA ARG A 93 10.48 2.83 -23.95
C ARG A 93 11.17 2.85 -22.60
N SER A 94 10.46 3.33 -21.59
CA SER A 94 10.91 3.19 -20.21
C SER A 94 10.76 1.76 -19.70
N GLY A 95 11.58 1.41 -18.71
CA GLY A 95 11.49 0.09 -18.08
C GLY A 95 12.07 0.12 -16.69
N ALA A 96 11.24 0.40 -15.67
CA ALA A 96 11.66 0.32 -14.29
C ALA A 96 11.66 -1.14 -13.79
N ARG A 97 12.36 -1.40 -12.69
CA ARG A 97 12.38 -2.69 -12.02
C ARG A 97 10.96 -3.15 -11.66
N ALA A 98 10.13 -2.24 -11.17
CA ALA A 98 8.72 -2.46 -10.88
C ALA A 98 7.85 -1.78 -11.94
N SER A 99 6.73 -2.38 -12.31
CA SER A 99 5.80 -1.82 -13.28
C SER A 99 5.16 -0.53 -12.76
N MET A 100 5.20 0.54 -13.57
CA MET A 100 4.61 1.84 -13.26
C MET A 100 3.70 2.28 -14.42
N PRO A 101 2.47 1.73 -14.51
CA PRO A 101 1.59 1.99 -15.64
C PRO A 101 1.22 3.47 -15.78
N GLY A 102 1.32 4.01 -17.00
CA GLY A 102 0.94 5.38 -17.31
C GLY A 102 1.82 6.47 -16.71
N MET A 103 2.90 6.10 -16.02
CA MET A 103 3.79 7.06 -15.36
C MET A 103 4.99 7.42 -16.23
N MET A 104 5.35 6.56 -17.17
CA MET A 104 6.51 6.74 -18.04
C MET A 104 6.13 6.42 -19.47
N ASP A 105 6.72 7.13 -20.40
CA ASP A 105 6.24 7.27 -21.76
C ASP A 105 7.00 6.42 -22.78
N THR A 106 6.33 6.18 -23.91
CA THR A 106 6.89 5.49 -25.07
C THR A 106 6.97 6.48 -26.24
N ILE A 107 8.05 6.44 -27.01
CA ILE A 107 8.22 7.22 -28.23
C ILE A 107 8.50 6.24 -29.36
N LEU A 108 7.67 6.29 -30.40
CA LEU A 108 7.79 5.42 -31.56
C LEU A 108 8.39 6.14 -32.77
N ASN A 109 8.92 5.36 -33.69
CA ASN A 109 9.32 5.84 -35.02
C ASN A 109 10.49 6.85 -35.01
N LEU A 110 11.41 6.77 -34.07
CA LEU A 110 12.61 7.60 -34.07
C LEU A 110 13.47 7.27 -35.29
N GLY A 111 14.05 8.29 -35.86
CA GLY A 111 14.83 8.21 -37.12
C GLY A 111 14.10 8.83 -38.29
N LEU A 112 12.83 9.19 -38.16
CA LEU A 112 12.07 9.84 -39.22
C LEU A 112 12.43 11.33 -39.34
N ASN A 113 12.54 11.76 -40.56
CA ASN A 113 12.65 13.14 -40.96
C ASN A 113 12.06 13.29 -42.37
N GLU A 114 12.11 14.46 -42.95
CA GLU A 114 11.58 14.73 -44.30
C GLU A 114 12.12 13.81 -45.40
N GLU A 115 13.38 13.42 -45.29
CA GLU A 115 14.03 12.57 -46.31
C GLU A 115 13.69 11.09 -46.05
N VAL A 116 13.79 10.65 -44.83
CA VAL A 116 13.55 9.25 -44.44
C VAL A 116 12.09 8.84 -44.68
N VAL A 117 11.12 9.71 -44.40
CA VAL A 117 9.70 9.42 -44.68
C VAL A 117 9.46 9.16 -46.16
N GLN A 118 10.11 9.89 -47.04
CA GLN A 118 10.01 9.64 -48.49
C GLN A 118 10.59 8.27 -48.87
N VAL A 119 11.74 7.93 -48.29
CA VAL A 119 12.41 6.64 -48.56
C VAL A 119 11.51 5.47 -48.14
N ILE A 120 10.92 5.49 -46.93
CA ILE A 120 10.07 4.41 -46.48
C ILE A 120 8.75 4.38 -47.26
N ALA A 121 8.23 5.52 -47.69
CA ALA A 121 7.04 5.59 -48.53
C ALA A 121 7.26 4.87 -49.90
N GLU A 122 8.37 5.16 -50.55
CA GLU A 122 8.72 4.51 -51.82
C GLU A 122 9.04 3.04 -51.65
N LYS A 123 9.86 2.71 -50.66
CA LYS A 123 10.31 1.32 -50.43
C LYS A 123 9.17 0.39 -50.04
N SER A 124 8.23 0.84 -49.22
CA SER A 124 7.07 0.06 -48.79
C SER A 124 5.95 0.03 -49.82
N GLY A 125 5.94 0.96 -50.75
CA GLY A 125 4.80 1.14 -51.67
C GLY A 125 3.54 1.62 -50.93
N ASN A 126 3.68 2.12 -49.70
CA ASN A 126 2.59 2.56 -48.87
C ASN A 126 2.85 3.96 -48.28
N PRO A 127 2.64 5.02 -49.07
CA PRO A 127 2.87 6.39 -48.61
C PRO A 127 2.00 6.78 -47.41
N ARG A 128 0.79 6.28 -47.38
CA ARG A 128 -0.13 6.56 -46.26
C ARG A 128 0.47 6.09 -44.92
N TRP A 129 0.96 4.87 -44.89
CA TRP A 129 1.62 4.34 -43.73
C TRP A 129 2.83 5.19 -43.29
N ALA A 130 3.68 5.54 -44.23
CA ALA A 130 4.89 6.31 -43.94
C ALA A 130 4.56 7.67 -43.31
N TRP A 131 3.61 8.39 -43.88
CA TRP A 131 3.20 9.70 -43.38
C TRP A 131 2.45 9.60 -42.05
N ASP A 132 1.69 8.53 -41.83
CA ASP A 132 1.07 8.24 -40.55
C ASP A 132 2.11 8.01 -39.46
N CYS A 133 3.18 7.26 -39.75
CA CYS A 133 4.30 7.06 -38.85
C CYS A 133 4.98 8.38 -38.49
N TYR A 134 5.16 9.25 -39.45
CA TYR A 134 5.84 10.54 -39.25
C TYR A 134 4.96 11.49 -38.39
N ARG A 135 3.68 11.61 -38.70
CA ARG A 135 2.80 12.46 -37.88
C ARG A 135 2.72 11.95 -36.43
N ARG A 136 2.65 10.63 -36.21
CA ARG A 136 2.65 10.01 -34.88
C ARG A 136 3.95 10.31 -34.14
N PHE A 137 5.06 10.22 -34.82
CA PHE A 137 6.38 10.53 -34.24
C PHE A 137 6.46 12.00 -33.82
N ILE A 138 6.04 12.92 -34.65
CA ILE A 138 6.06 14.35 -34.30
C ILE A 138 5.20 14.61 -33.09
N GLN A 139 4.00 14.05 -33.05
CA GLN A 139 3.09 14.21 -31.92
C GLN A 139 3.67 13.64 -30.62
N MET A 140 4.16 12.40 -30.65
CA MET A 140 4.72 11.75 -29.47
C MET A 140 5.99 12.46 -28.97
N TYR A 141 6.87 12.82 -29.87
CA TYR A 141 8.10 13.55 -29.51
C TYR A 141 7.77 14.91 -28.89
N SER A 142 6.84 15.63 -29.48
CA SER A 142 6.41 16.94 -28.99
C SER A 142 5.77 16.84 -27.61
N ASP A 143 4.89 15.87 -27.40
CA ASP A 143 4.20 15.65 -26.13
C ASP A 143 5.16 15.13 -25.04
N VAL A 144 5.88 14.08 -25.32
CA VAL A 144 6.70 13.36 -24.33
C VAL A 144 8.05 14.05 -24.08
N VAL A 145 8.78 14.38 -25.12
CA VAL A 145 10.13 14.94 -24.98
C VAL A 145 10.11 16.43 -24.66
N MET A 146 9.24 17.17 -25.34
CA MET A 146 9.20 18.63 -25.26
C MET A 146 8.05 19.19 -24.42
N GLU A 147 7.21 18.32 -23.89
CA GLU A 147 6.10 18.71 -23.00
C GLU A 147 5.09 19.70 -23.61
N VAL A 148 4.88 19.62 -24.92
CA VAL A 148 3.89 20.44 -25.67
C VAL A 148 2.54 19.77 -25.57
N GLY A 149 1.93 19.26 -24.81
CA GLY A 149 0.62 18.64 -24.66
C GLY A 149 -0.02 18.13 -25.96
N LYS A 150 -0.40 16.86 -25.97
CA LYS A 150 -0.95 16.19 -27.16
C LYS A 150 -2.28 16.81 -27.63
N LYS A 151 -3.01 17.50 -26.78
CA LYS A 151 -4.29 18.12 -27.11
C LYS A 151 -4.22 19.05 -28.33
N TYR A 152 -3.12 19.77 -28.50
CA TYR A 152 -2.93 20.69 -29.62
C TYR A 152 -2.86 19.95 -30.95
N PHE A 153 -2.28 18.77 -30.93
CA PHE A 153 -2.15 17.91 -32.12
C PHE A 153 -3.45 17.16 -32.40
N GLU A 154 -4.14 16.71 -31.38
CA GLU A 154 -5.45 16.08 -31.50
C GLU A 154 -6.48 17.03 -32.10
N GLU A 155 -6.46 18.29 -31.71
CA GLU A 155 -7.31 19.34 -32.29
C GLU A 155 -7.07 19.50 -33.80
N LEU A 156 -5.82 19.45 -34.23
CA LEU A 156 -5.47 19.52 -35.65
C LEU A 156 -5.96 18.30 -36.42
N ILE A 157 -5.88 17.11 -35.85
CA ILE A 157 -6.39 15.87 -36.45
C ILE A 157 -7.92 15.95 -36.57
N ASP A 158 -8.61 16.35 -35.52
CA ASP A 158 -10.06 16.45 -35.48
C ASP A 158 -10.57 17.45 -36.51
N LYS A 159 -9.90 18.58 -36.62
CA LYS A 159 -10.20 19.59 -37.63
C LYS A 159 -10.05 19.07 -39.06
N MET A 160 -8.98 18.32 -39.31
CA MET A 160 -8.73 17.67 -40.61
C MET A 160 -9.82 16.66 -40.94
N LYS A 161 -10.21 15.84 -39.99
CA LYS A 161 -11.31 14.85 -40.13
C LYS A 161 -12.62 15.54 -40.46
N GLU A 162 -12.96 16.63 -39.77
CA GLU A 162 -14.15 17.42 -40.00
C GLU A 162 -14.17 18.03 -41.39
N GLU A 163 -13.06 18.64 -41.85
CA GLU A 163 -12.90 19.21 -43.18
C GLU A 163 -13.05 18.17 -44.29
N LYS A 164 -12.61 16.91 -44.05
CA LYS A 164 -12.67 15.81 -45.00
C LYS A 164 -13.95 14.97 -44.89
N GLY A 165 -14.78 15.22 -43.87
CA GLY A 165 -16.02 14.47 -43.65
C GLY A 165 -15.79 13.02 -43.24
N VAL A 166 -14.66 12.68 -42.58
CA VAL A 166 -14.33 11.35 -42.09
C VAL A 166 -14.31 11.33 -40.54
N THR A 167 -14.46 10.14 -39.96
CA THR A 167 -14.54 9.93 -38.51
C THR A 167 -13.33 9.22 -37.92
N GLN A 168 -12.60 8.45 -38.73
CA GLN A 168 -11.48 7.63 -38.30
C GLN A 168 -10.15 8.11 -38.89
N ASP A 169 -9.06 7.95 -38.14
CA ASP A 169 -7.70 8.26 -38.63
C ASP A 169 -7.36 7.45 -39.87
N VAL A 170 -7.79 6.21 -39.94
CA VAL A 170 -7.54 5.31 -41.09
C VAL A 170 -8.18 5.79 -42.40
N ASP A 171 -9.16 6.68 -42.31
CA ASP A 171 -9.84 7.25 -43.48
C ASP A 171 -9.10 8.42 -44.11
N LEU A 172 -8.07 8.96 -43.44
CA LEU A 172 -7.23 10.03 -43.99
C LEU A 172 -6.29 9.48 -45.06
N THR A 173 -6.12 10.24 -46.14
CA THR A 173 -5.26 9.86 -47.26
C THR A 173 -3.77 10.19 -46.95
N ALA A 174 -2.86 9.68 -47.82
CA ALA A 174 -1.43 9.99 -47.71
C ALA A 174 -1.18 11.51 -47.76
N GLU A 175 -1.86 12.19 -48.66
CA GLU A 175 -1.76 13.66 -48.83
C GLU A 175 -2.28 14.40 -47.58
N ASP A 176 -3.37 13.90 -46.98
CA ASP A 176 -3.94 14.46 -45.76
C ASP A 176 -2.93 14.35 -44.62
N LEU A 177 -2.29 13.20 -44.49
CA LEU A 177 -1.31 12.94 -43.43
C LEU A 177 -0.02 13.71 -43.62
N GLU A 178 0.44 13.90 -44.90
CA GLU A 178 1.57 14.75 -45.20
C GLU A 178 1.31 16.19 -44.79
N LYS A 179 0.13 16.70 -45.12
CA LYS A 179 -0.30 18.06 -44.71
C LYS A 179 -0.39 18.17 -43.20
N LEU A 180 -0.92 17.16 -42.55
CA LEU A 180 -1.04 17.12 -41.09
C LEU A 180 0.34 17.11 -40.42
N ALA A 181 1.29 16.35 -40.93
CA ALA A 181 2.68 16.35 -40.45
C ALA A 181 3.30 17.73 -40.54
N GLY A 182 3.04 18.44 -41.63
CA GLY A 182 3.48 19.83 -41.81
C GLY A 182 2.87 20.76 -40.76
N GLN A 183 1.57 20.62 -40.51
CA GLN A 183 0.87 21.37 -39.45
C GLN A 183 1.41 21.07 -38.06
N PHE A 184 1.75 19.82 -37.78
CA PHE A 184 2.35 19.40 -36.50
C PHE A 184 3.72 20.04 -36.29
N LYS A 185 4.57 20.10 -37.36
CA LYS A 185 5.86 20.77 -37.28
C LYS A 185 5.74 22.26 -37.03
N GLU A 186 4.74 22.90 -37.63
CA GLU A 186 4.45 24.32 -37.37
C GLU A 186 4.01 24.55 -35.95
N GLU A 187 3.14 23.66 -35.40
CA GLU A 187 2.69 23.73 -34.01
C GLU A 187 3.88 23.55 -33.05
N TYR A 188 4.77 22.59 -33.34
CA TYR A 188 6.00 22.39 -32.57
C TYR A 188 6.85 23.66 -32.55
N LYS A 189 7.10 24.25 -33.73
CA LYS A 189 7.88 25.46 -33.85
C LYS A 189 7.26 26.65 -33.11
N SER A 190 5.94 26.77 -33.19
CA SER A 190 5.20 27.83 -32.52
C SER A 190 5.34 27.74 -30.99
N LYS A 191 5.34 26.53 -30.44
CA LYS A 191 5.43 26.29 -28.98
C LYS A 191 6.86 26.29 -28.46
N ILE A 192 7.82 25.78 -29.24
CA ILE A 192 9.20 25.55 -28.81
C ILE A 192 10.17 26.65 -29.32
N GLY A 193 9.82 27.29 -30.43
CA GLY A 193 10.67 28.33 -31.02
C GLY A 193 11.81 27.81 -31.88
N LYS A 194 11.86 26.52 -32.16
CA LYS A 194 12.88 25.85 -33.01
C LYS A 194 12.19 24.88 -33.95
N ASP A 195 12.83 24.56 -35.06
CA ASP A 195 12.37 23.53 -35.97
C ASP A 195 12.39 22.13 -35.29
N PHE A 196 11.47 21.26 -35.72
CA PHE A 196 11.43 19.88 -35.26
C PHE A 196 12.76 19.18 -35.60
N PRO A 197 13.41 18.44 -34.67
CA PRO A 197 14.71 17.85 -34.90
C PRO A 197 14.71 16.84 -36.05
N THR A 198 15.66 16.95 -36.95
CA THR A 198 15.83 16.10 -38.15
C THR A 198 16.97 15.09 -38.00
N ASP A 199 17.90 15.33 -37.09
CA ASP A 199 19.00 14.41 -36.82
C ASP A 199 18.51 13.24 -35.98
N PRO A 200 18.57 11.99 -36.48
CA PRO A 200 18.14 10.81 -35.73
C PRO A 200 18.82 10.65 -34.37
N LYS A 201 20.09 10.95 -34.25
CA LYS A 201 20.83 10.89 -32.98
C LYS A 201 20.34 11.92 -31.98
N GLU A 202 20.07 13.14 -32.41
CA GLU A 202 19.49 14.19 -31.57
C GLU A 202 18.12 13.75 -31.05
N GLN A 203 17.30 13.17 -31.93
CA GLN A 203 15.99 12.59 -31.54
C GLN A 203 16.14 11.51 -30.47
N LEU A 204 17.11 10.60 -30.68
CA LEU A 204 17.36 9.48 -29.76
C LEU A 204 17.81 9.96 -28.38
N TYR A 205 18.77 10.86 -28.31
CA TYR A 205 19.24 11.40 -27.03
C TYR A 205 18.16 12.19 -26.32
N GLY A 206 17.37 12.98 -27.06
CA GLY A 206 16.22 13.69 -26.52
C GLY A 206 15.21 12.74 -25.88
N ALA A 207 14.91 11.64 -26.54
CA ALA A 207 14.00 10.62 -26.06
C ALA A 207 14.53 9.90 -24.81
N ILE A 208 15.80 9.51 -24.80
CA ILE A 208 16.43 8.86 -23.65
C ILE A 208 16.44 9.79 -22.43
N GLN A 209 16.79 11.05 -22.63
CA GLN A 209 16.74 12.05 -21.54
C GLN A 209 15.33 12.26 -21.01
N ALA A 210 14.33 12.25 -21.88
CA ALA A 210 12.93 12.37 -21.47
C ALA A 210 12.48 11.21 -20.59
N VAL A 211 12.89 9.99 -20.93
CA VAL A 211 12.59 8.80 -20.10
C VAL A 211 13.29 8.93 -18.73
N PHE A 212 14.54 9.30 -18.68
CA PHE A 212 15.25 9.51 -17.42
C PHE A 212 14.59 10.61 -16.57
N ARG A 213 14.19 11.70 -17.21
CA ARG A 213 13.54 12.83 -16.55
C ARG A 213 12.17 12.43 -16.00
N SER A 214 11.46 11.54 -16.65
CA SER A 214 10.14 11.06 -16.20
C SER A 214 10.18 10.31 -14.86
N TRP A 215 11.32 9.75 -14.49
CA TRP A 215 11.51 9.08 -13.22
C TRP A 215 11.26 10.00 -12.02
N ASP A 216 11.59 11.26 -12.15
CA ASP A 216 11.46 12.27 -11.07
C ASP A 216 10.28 13.23 -11.31
N ASN A 217 9.31 12.83 -12.13
CA ASN A 217 8.14 13.67 -12.30
C ASN A 217 7.18 13.52 -11.09
N PRO A 218 6.34 14.53 -10.78
CA PRO A 218 5.45 14.49 -9.59
C PRO A 218 4.55 13.25 -9.52
N ARG A 219 3.97 12.83 -10.63
CA ARG A 219 3.11 11.64 -10.69
C ARG A 219 3.89 10.37 -10.39
N ALA A 220 5.08 10.24 -10.94
CA ALA A 220 5.95 9.09 -10.69
C ALA A 220 6.40 9.04 -9.22
N ASN A 221 6.72 10.19 -8.63
CA ASN A 221 7.11 10.29 -7.24
C ASN A 221 5.99 9.82 -6.30
N VAL A 222 4.75 10.24 -6.55
CA VAL A 222 3.57 9.80 -5.78
C VAL A 222 3.36 8.30 -5.94
N TYR A 223 3.39 7.80 -7.17
CA TYR A 223 3.21 6.37 -7.44
C TYR A 223 4.26 5.51 -6.73
N ARG A 224 5.52 5.93 -6.77
CA ARG A 224 6.60 5.19 -6.08
C ARG A 224 6.38 5.16 -4.57
N ARG A 225 5.99 6.28 -4.00
CA ARG A 225 5.68 6.37 -2.56
C ARG A 225 4.56 5.42 -2.18
N ASP A 226 3.47 5.42 -2.94
CA ASP A 226 2.30 4.60 -2.68
C ASP A 226 2.57 3.10 -2.87
N ASN A 227 3.57 2.74 -3.67
CA ASN A 227 3.90 1.35 -4.01
C ASN A 227 5.26 0.90 -3.47
N ASP A 228 5.85 1.66 -2.56
CA ASP A 228 7.11 1.30 -1.88
C ASP A 228 8.29 1.06 -2.85
N ILE A 229 8.38 1.85 -3.90
CA ILE A 229 9.45 1.76 -4.88
C ILE A 229 10.52 2.80 -4.56
N PRO A 230 11.75 2.38 -4.15
CA PRO A 230 12.82 3.32 -3.82
C PRO A 230 13.23 4.19 -5.01
N TYR A 231 13.47 5.46 -4.74
CA TYR A 231 13.97 6.40 -5.74
C TYR A 231 15.30 5.94 -6.36
N SER A 232 16.16 5.30 -5.56
CA SER A 232 17.47 4.81 -5.96
C SER A 232 17.45 3.74 -7.06
N TRP A 233 16.30 3.12 -7.30
CA TRP A 233 16.20 2.08 -8.33
C TRP A 233 16.39 2.63 -9.75
N GLY A 234 15.90 3.84 -10.03
CA GLY A 234 15.93 4.40 -11.36
C GLY A 234 15.08 3.65 -12.38
N THR A 235 15.12 4.11 -13.61
CA THR A 235 14.48 3.44 -14.75
C THR A 235 15.51 3.12 -15.84
N ALA A 236 15.34 1.98 -16.50
CA ALA A 236 16.07 1.66 -17.71
C ALA A 236 15.35 2.25 -18.92
N VAL A 237 16.06 2.33 -20.04
CA VAL A 237 15.53 2.76 -21.34
C VAL A 237 15.78 1.66 -22.36
N ASN A 238 14.71 1.19 -23.02
CA ASN A 238 14.81 0.20 -24.07
C ASN A 238 14.72 0.87 -25.44
N VAL A 239 15.76 0.72 -26.24
CA VAL A 239 15.81 1.17 -27.63
C VAL A 239 15.68 -0.07 -28.50
N GLN A 240 14.58 -0.16 -29.24
CA GLN A 240 14.20 -1.38 -29.95
C GLN A 240 13.83 -1.06 -31.40
N SER A 241 14.26 -1.90 -32.35
CA SER A 241 13.85 -1.78 -33.75
C SER A 241 12.34 -1.91 -33.88
N MET A 242 11.75 -1.14 -34.76
CA MET A 242 10.30 -1.12 -34.95
C MET A 242 9.80 -2.35 -35.70
N ALA A 243 8.63 -2.85 -35.27
CA ALA A 243 7.78 -3.77 -36.03
C ALA A 243 6.43 -3.07 -36.23
N PHE A 244 5.90 -3.10 -37.42
CA PHE A 244 4.74 -2.29 -37.81
C PHE A 244 3.48 -3.12 -38.02
N GLY A 245 2.50 -2.89 -37.14
CA GLY A 245 1.18 -3.49 -37.26
C GLY A 245 0.21 -2.69 -38.13
N ASN A 246 0.63 -1.58 -38.72
CA ASN A 246 -0.19 -0.62 -39.46
C ASN A 246 0.20 -0.46 -40.93
N MET A 247 0.88 -1.45 -41.51
CA MET A 247 1.30 -1.41 -42.93
C MET A 247 0.24 -1.95 -43.89
N GLY A 248 -0.89 -2.39 -43.41
CA GLY A 248 -1.96 -2.95 -44.26
C GLY A 248 -2.81 -3.96 -43.51
N ASP A 249 -3.72 -4.62 -44.23
CA ASP A 249 -4.69 -5.57 -43.64
C ASP A 249 -4.04 -6.91 -43.24
N ASP A 250 -2.81 -7.18 -43.70
CA ASP A 250 -2.01 -8.34 -43.29
C ASP A 250 -1.12 -8.07 -42.10
N CYS A 251 -1.34 -6.92 -41.43
CA CYS A 251 -0.65 -6.48 -40.24
C CYS A 251 -1.65 -6.27 -39.11
N GLY A 252 -1.17 -6.29 -37.88
CA GLY A 252 -1.97 -6.04 -36.72
C GLY A 252 -1.15 -5.95 -35.46
N THR A 253 -1.82 -5.67 -34.34
CA THR A 253 -1.22 -5.60 -33.02
C THR A 253 -2.20 -6.07 -31.97
N GLY A 254 -1.71 -6.53 -30.83
CA GLY A 254 -2.57 -6.99 -29.77
C GLY A 254 -1.90 -7.10 -28.42
N VAL A 255 -2.74 -7.28 -27.43
CA VAL A 255 -2.36 -7.55 -26.05
C VAL A 255 -3.12 -8.77 -25.57
N ALA A 256 -2.46 -9.64 -24.83
CA ALA A 256 -3.11 -10.85 -24.32
C ALA A 256 -2.50 -11.30 -23.00
N PHE A 257 -3.34 -12.01 -22.24
CA PHE A 257 -2.95 -12.68 -21.00
C PHE A 257 -3.10 -14.19 -21.21
N THR A 258 -2.26 -14.97 -20.56
CA THR A 258 -2.40 -16.45 -20.62
C THR A 258 -3.51 -16.95 -19.70
N ARG A 259 -3.94 -16.13 -18.75
CA ARG A 259 -5.07 -16.40 -17.86
C ARG A 259 -5.85 -15.11 -17.66
N ASP A 260 -7.13 -15.23 -17.32
CA ASP A 260 -7.97 -14.05 -17.07
C ASP A 260 -7.43 -13.26 -15.85
N PRO A 261 -7.01 -12.01 -16.03
CA PRO A 261 -6.46 -11.21 -14.93
C PRO A 261 -7.50 -10.79 -13.88
N ALA A 262 -8.79 -10.89 -14.20
CA ALA A 262 -9.87 -10.57 -13.27
C ALA A 262 -10.28 -11.78 -12.44
N THR A 263 -10.37 -12.97 -13.05
CA THR A 263 -10.91 -14.19 -12.41
C THR A 263 -9.87 -15.27 -12.14
N GLY A 264 -8.75 -15.24 -12.85
CA GLY A 264 -7.74 -16.30 -12.80
C GLY A 264 -8.03 -17.51 -13.67
N ALA A 265 -9.11 -17.49 -14.46
CA ALA A 265 -9.47 -18.60 -15.35
C ALA A 265 -8.39 -18.86 -16.40
N LYS A 266 -8.04 -20.13 -16.60
CA LYS A 266 -7.03 -20.53 -17.58
C LYS A 266 -7.54 -20.32 -19.00
N GLY A 267 -6.68 -19.81 -19.89
CA GLY A 267 -6.96 -19.57 -21.30
C GLY A 267 -6.57 -18.18 -21.74
N LEU A 268 -6.38 -17.98 -23.03
CA LEU A 268 -6.03 -16.69 -23.59
C LEU A 268 -7.17 -15.69 -23.38
N PHE A 269 -6.81 -14.55 -22.87
CA PHE A 269 -7.70 -13.42 -22.66
C PHE A 269 -7.03 -12.18 -23.25
N GLY A 270 -7.64 -11.56 -24.24
CA GLY A 270 -7.02 -10.38 -24.84
C GLY A 270 -7.74 -9.86 -26.07
N GLU A 271 -7.11 -8.89 -26.69
CA GLU A 271 -7.67 -8.13 -27.81
C GLU A 271 -6.60 -7.87 -28.86
N PHE A 272 -7.05 -7.74 -30.12
CA PHE A 272 -6.21 -7.35 -31.22
C PHE A 272 -6.91 -6.42 -32.20
N LEU A 273 -6.12 -5.67 -32.97
CA LEU A 273 -6.60 -4.86 -34.07
C LEU A 273 -5.80 -5.16 -35.33
N THR A 274 -6.48 -5.21 -36.47
CA THR A 274 -5.81 -5.23 -37.77
C THR A 274 -5.42 -3.82 -38.19
N ASN A 275 -4.35 -3.69 -38.95
CA ASN A 275 -3.85 -2.43 -39.49
C ASN A 275 -3.81 -1.33 -38.40
N ALA A 276 -3.07 -1.61 -37.32
CA ALA A 276 -3.00 -0.73 -36.14
C ALA A 276 -1.66 -0.87 -35.40
N GLN A 277 -1.33 0.14 -34.62
CA GLN A 277 -0.21 0.11 -33.67
C GLN A 277 -0.75 -0.11 -32.24
N GLY A 278 0.15 -0.46 -31.31
CA GLY A 278 -0.25 -0.77 -29.92
C GLY A 278 -1.03 0.33 -29.24
N GLU A 279 -0.73 1.58 -29.50
CA GLU A 279 -1.44 2.73 -28.95
C GLU A 279 -2.91 2.83 -29.38
N ASP A 280 -3.25 2.29 -30.55
CA ASP A 280 -4.63 2.28 -31.07
C ASP A 280 -5.51 1.32 -30.28
N VAL A 281 -4.95 0.25 -29.73
CA VAL A 281 -5.66 -0.69 -28.86
C VAL A 281 -6.03 -0.02 -27.54
N VAL A 282 -5.09 0.71 -26.98
CA VAL A 282 -5.25 1.39 -25.67
C VAL A 282 -6.15 2.62 -25.78
N ALA A 283 -6.03 3.38 -26.88
CA ALA A 283 -6.76 4.63 -27.07
C ALA A 283 -8.27 4.45 -27.26
N GLY A 284 -8.72 3.23 -27.60
CA GLY A 284 -10.14 2.94 -27.77
C GLY A 284 -10.82 3.63 -28.96
N VAL A 285 -10.04 4.16 -29.89
CA VAL A 285 -10.54 4.87 -31.10
C VAL A 285 -11.26 3.88 -32.04
N ARG A 286 -10.80 2.63 -32.06
CA ARG A 286 -11.41 1.53 -32.80
C ARG A 286 -11.79 0.43 -31.83
N THR A 287 -12.89 -0.30 -32.08
CA THR A 287 -13.28 -1.43 -31.24
C THR A 287 -12.36 -2.62 -31.51
N PRO A 288 -11.57 -3.07 -30.53
CA PRO A 288 -10.73 -4.24 -30.71
C PRO A 288 -11.55 -5.52 -30.86
N MET A 289 -10.98 -6.48 -31.57
CA MET A 289 -11.53 -7.83 -31.67
C MET A 289 -10.99 -8.69 -30.53
N HIS A 290 -11.79 -9.68 -30.11
CA HIS A 290 -11.34 -10.65 -29.12
C HIS A 290 -10.17 -11.46 -29.70
N ILE A 291 -9.19 -11.83 -28.85
CA ILE A 291 -7.98 -12.51 -29.28
C ILE A 291 -8.26 -13.80 -30.06
N ASP A 292 -9.35 -14.52 -29.77
CA ASP A 292 -9.74 -15.75 -30.47
C ASP A 292 -10.05 -15.50 -31.94
N GLU A 293 -10.51 -14.32 -32.32
CA GLU A 293 -10.79 -13.95 -33.72
C GLU A 293 -9.52 -13.78 -34.55
N MET A 294 -8.36 -13.69 -33.91
CA MET A 294 -7.07 -13.66 -34.60
C MET A 294 -6.85 -14.95 -35.41
N ALA A 295 -7.41 -16.08 -34.97
CA ALA A 295 -7.33 -17.34 -35.73
C ALA A 295 -7.91 -17.23 -37.15
N ASN A 296 -8.91 -16.37 -37.34
CA ASN A 296 -9.57 -16.16 -38.63
C ASN A 296 -8.79 -15.21 -39.53
N LYS A 297 -8.10 -14.22 -38.93
CA LYS A 297 -7.34 -13.17 -39.67
C LYS A 297 -5.89 -13.58 -39.95
N PHE A 298 -5.23 -14.18 -38.96
CA PHE A 298 -3.82 -14.56 -39.01
C PHE A 298 -3.63 -15.98 -38.46
N PRO A 299 -4.10 -17.03 -39.17
CA PRO A 299 -4.12 -18.37 -38.60
C PRO A 299 -2.73 -18.91 -38.25
N GLU A 300 -1.71 -18.65 -39.06
CA GLU A 300 -0.35 -19.11 -38.79
C GLU A 300 0.30 -18.32 -37.64
N ALA A 301 0.13 -16.99 -37.61
CA ALA A 301 0.61 -16.16 -36.53
C ALA A 301 -0.10 -16.51 -35.22
N PHE A 302 -1.38 -16.78 -35.23
CA PHE A 302 -2.15 -17.21 -34.06
C PHE A 302 -1.65 -18.54 -33.50
N LYS A 303 -1.36 -19.49 -34.35
CA LYS A 303 -0.78 -20.78 -33.94
C LYS A 303 0.57 -20.59 -33.26
N GLU A 304 1.45 -19.81 -33.88
CA GLU A 304 2.76 -19.46 -33.32
C GLU A 304 2.61 -18.71 -31.99
N PHE A 305 1.67 -17.77 -31.91
CA PHE A 305 1.39 -17.01 -30.69
C PHE A 305 0.95 -17.92 -29.53
N ASN A 306 0.07 -18.89 -29.77
CA ASN A 306 -0.31 -19.87 -28.76
C ASN A 306 0.89 -20.70 -28.26
N GLU A 307 1.78 -21.09 -29.16
CA GLU A 307 3.01 -21.80 -28.80
C GLU A 307 3.92 -20.92 -27.95
N VAL A 308 4.08 -19.66 -28.32
CA VAL A 308 4.85 -18.67 -27.56
C VAL A 308 4.25 -18.45 -26.17
N CYS A 309 2.94 -18.30 -26.06
CA CYS A 309 2.23 -18.13 -24.79
C CYS A 309 2.46 -19.32 -23.85
N SER A 310 2.34 -20.52 -24.37
CA SER A 310 2.61 -21.75 -23.60
C SER A 310 4.06 -21.83 -23.16
N THR A 311 4.99 -21.51 -24.04
CA THR A 311 6.42 -21.48 -23.74
C THR A 311 6.74 -20.48 -22.64
N LEU A 312 6.21 -19.26 -22.72
CA LEU A 312 6.44 -18.20 -21.74
C LEU A 312 5.86 -18.51 -20.36
N GLU A 313 4.63 -19.02 -20.32
CA GLU A 313 3.99 -19.41 -19.06
C GLU A 313 4.78 -20.50 -18.34
N LYS A 314 5.23 -21.51 -19.08
CA LYS A 314 6.07 -22.59 -18.53
C LYS A 314 7.45 -22.10 -18.11
N HIS A 315 8.06 -21.22 -18.90
CA HIS A 315 9.39 -20.67 -18.62
C HIS A 315 9.42 -19.82 -17.35
N TYR A 316 8.47 -18.90 -17.25
CA TYR A 316 8.36 -18.00 -16.07
C TYR A 316 7.59 -18.65 -14.90
N ARG A 317 6.89 -19.74 -15.17
CA ARG A 317 6.07 -20.44 -14.19
C ARG A 317 5.03 -19.52 -13.54
N ASP A 318 4.43 -18.66 -14.36
CA ASP A 318 3.39 -17.70 -13.95
C ASP A 318 2.61 -17.25 -15.18
N MET A 319 1.40 -16.72 -14.95
CA MET A 319 0.64 -16.14 -16.05
C MET A 319 1.41 -14.96 -16.66
N GLN A 320 1.27 -14.80 -17.94
CA GLN A 320 1.97 -13.77 -18.70
C GLN A 320 1.00 -12.75 -19.29
N ASP A 321 1.41 -11.51 -19.28
CA ASP A 321 0.83 -10.38 -19.98
C ASP A 321 1.77 -10.04 -21.14
N MET A 322 1.26 -10.12 -22.37
CA MET A 322 2.10 -10.02 -23.56
C MET A 322 1.56 -8.98 -24.52
N GLU A 323 2.49 -8.29 -25.15
CA GLU A 323 2.23 -7.43 -26.30
C GLU A 323 2.89 -8.03 -27.53
N PHE A 324 2.18 -8.02 -28.65
CA PHE A 324 2.68 -8.55 -29.90
C PHE A 324 2.26 -7.69 -31.09
N THR A 325 2.99 -7.83 -32.19
CA THR A 325 2.68 -7.21 -33.47
C THR A 325 2.79 -8.27 -34.57
N VAL A 326 1.89 -8.21 -35.53
CA VAL A 326 1.96 -9.00 -36.74
C VAL A 326 2.29 -8.06 -37.89
N GLU A 327 3.45 -8.25 -38.54
CA GLU A 327 3.91 -7.47 -39.69
C GLU A 327 3.96 -8.38 -40.91
N HIS A 328 3.09 -8.12 -41.87
CA HIS A 328 2.94 -8.94 -43.07
C HIS A 328 2.83 -10.47 -42.77
N GLY A 329 1.96 -10.80 -41.83
CA GLY A 329 1.72 -12.17 -41.40
C GLY A 329 2.75 -12.75 -40.45
N LYS A 330 3.85 -12.05 -40.17
CA LYS A 330 4.91 -12.50 -39.27
C LYS A 330 4.72 -11.97 -37.84
N LEU A 331 4.74 -12.88 -36.86
CA LEU A 331 4.61 -12.55 -35.46
C LEU A 331 5.91 -11.97 -34.88
N TYR A 332 5.79 -10.89 -34.11
CA TYR A 332 6.83 -10.34 -33.27
C TYR A 332 6.33 -10.13 -31.83
N MET A 333 7.11 -10.57 -30.85
CA MET A 333 6.82 -10.32 -29.45
C MET A 333 7.49 -9.02 -29.02
N LEU A 334 6.72 -8.08 -28.50
CA LEU A 334 7.21 -6.77 -28.07
C LEU A 334 7.47 -6.69 -26.58
N GLN A 335 6.72 -7.44 -25.79
CA GLN A 335 6.83 -7.43 -24.33
C GLN A 335 6.20 -8.68 -23.75
N THR A 336 6.77 -9.18 -22.69
CA THR A 336 6.13 -10.10 -21.75
C THR A 336 6.46 -9.67 -20.32
N ARG A 337 5.52 -9.92 -19.43
CA ARG A 337 5.71 -9.73 -17.99
C ARG A 337 4.78 -10.67 -17.23
N ASN A 338 5.11 -10.92 -15.97
CA ASN A 338 4.17 -11.57 -15.07
C ASN A 338 2.94 -10.65 -14.97
N GLY A 339 1.78 -11.17 -15.30
CA GLY A 339 0.58 -10.36 -15.49
C GLY A 339 0.09 -9.73 -14.20
N LYS A 340 -0.25 -8.44 -14.28
CA LYS A 340 -1.02 -7.79 -13.22
C LYS A 340 -2.40 -8.42 -13.16
N ARG A 341 -2.89 -8.62 -11.96
CA ARG A 341 -4.12 -9.35 -11.69
C ARG A 341 -4.82 -8.84 -10.47
N THR A 342 -6.11 -9.11 -10.37
CA THR A 342 -6.86 -8.82 -9.15
C THR A 342 -6.36 -9.69 -8.01
N ALA A 343 -6.67 -9.30 -6.78
CA ALA A 343 -6.33 -10.09 -5.61
C ALA A 343 -6.94 -11.51 -5.68
N GLN A 344 -8.19 -11.61 -6.10
CA GLN A 344 -8.87 -12.89 -6.28
C GLN A 344 -8.16 -13.78 -7.32
N ALA A 345 -7.82 -13.20 -8.47
CA ALA A 345 -7.10 -13.92 -9.53
C ALA A 345 -5.72 -14.38 -9.06
N ALA A 346 -5.02 -13.56 -8.26
CA ALA A 346 -3.71 -13.91 -7.71
C ALA A 346 -3.77 -15.20 -6.87
N LEU A 347 -4.75 -15.33 -6.01
CA LEU A 347 -4.93 -16.53 -5.19
C LEU A 347 -5.29 -17.75 -6.03
N LYS A 348 -6.21 -17.58 -6.96
CA LYS A 348 -6.64 -18.68 -7.84
C LYS A 348 -5.48 -19.17 -8.72
N ILE A 349 -4.74 -18.27 -9.34
CA ILE A 349 -3.61 -18.61 -10.20
C ILE A 349 -2.52 -19.32 -9.40
N ALA A 350 -2.19 -18.84 -8.21
CA ALA A 350 -1.18 -19.47 -7.34
C ALA A 350 -1.58 -20.92 -7.00
N CYS A 351 -2.81 -21.15 -6.60
CA CYS A 351 -3.33 -22.49 -6.32
C CYS A 351 -3.32 -23.38 -7.57
N ASP A 352 -3.77 -22.87 -8.70
CA ASP A 352 -3.81 -23.63 -9.96
C ASP A 352 -2.40 -24.02 -10.44
N LEU A 353 -1.41 -23.13 -10.27
CA LEU A 353 -0.02 -23.44 -10.64
C LEU A 353 0.57 -24.54 -9.77
N VAL A 354 0.19 -24.63 -8.51
CA VAL A 354 0.58 -25.75 -7.63
C VAL A 354 -0.10 -27.05 -8.11
N ASP A 355 -1.39 -27.01 -8.39
CA ASP A 355 -2.16 -28.16 -8.84
C ASP A 355 -1.64 -28.67 -10.20
N GLU A 356 -1.16 -27.79 -11.06
CA GLU A 356 -0.57 -28.14 -12.37
C GLU A 356 0.90 -28.58 -12.27
N GLY A 357 1.50 -28.56 -11.09
CA GLY A 357 2.89 -28.95 -10.86
C GLY A 357 3.94 -27.94 -11.32
N MET A 358 3.55 -26.71 -11.67
CA MET A 358 4.51 -25.65 -12.07
C MET A 358 5.19 -25.00 -10.90
N ARG A 359 4.52 -24.93 -9.75
CA ARG A 359 5.02 -24.29 -8.52
C ARG A 359 4.85 -25.22 -7.35
N THR A 360 5.74 -25.09 -6.37
CA THR A 360 5.55 -25.67 -5.05
C THR A 360 4.65 -24.79 -4.19
N GLU A 361 4.17 -25.32 -3.07
CA GLU A 361 3.40 -24.54 -2.10
C GLU A 361 4.21 -23.33 -1.59
N GLU A 362 5.51 -23.53 -1.31
CA GLU A 362 6.42 -22.44 -0.88
C GLU A 362 6.51 -21.35 -1.94
N GLU A 363 6.67 -21.72 -3.19
CA GLU A 363 6.76 -20.77 -4.29
C GLU A 363 5.44 -20.02 -4.50
N ALA A 364 4.31 -20.69 -4.34
CA ALA A 364 2.98 -20.08 -4.44
C ALA A 364 2.74 -19.05 -3.34
N VAL A 365 3.13 -19.36 -2.11
CA VAL A 365 3.07 -18.40 -0.99
C VAL A 365 3.96 -17.19 -1.26
N ALA A 366 5.17 -17.41 -1.77
CA ALA A 366 6.12 -16.34 -2.06
C ALA A 366 5.68 -15.40 -3.18
N MET A 367 4.86 -15.85 -4.12
CA MET A 367 4.44 -15.03 -5.27
C MET A 367 3.27 -14.08 -5.00
N ILE A 368 2.58 -14.24 -3.88
CA ILE A 368 1.42 -13.42 -3.54
C ILE A 368 1.86 -12.16 -2.80
N ASP A 369 1.39 -10.99 -3.26
CA ASP A 369 1.58 -9.74 -2.51
C ASP A 369 0.64 -9.77 -1.30
N PRO A 370 1.16 -9.66 -0.06
CA PRO A 370 0.32 -9.67 1.14
C PRO A 370 -0.78 -8.60 1.14
N ARG A 371 -0.59 -7.48 0.45
CA ARG A 371 -1.60 -6.43 0.32
C ARG A 371 -2.85 -6.90 -0.42
N ASN A 372 -2.74 -7.93 -1.26
CA ASN A 372 -3.89 -8.52 -1.94
C ASN A 372 -4.89 -9.15 -0.96
N LEU A 373 -4.40 -9.72 0.14
CA LEU A 373 -5.26 -10.29 1.18
C LEU A 373 -6.08 -9.22 1.87
N ASP A 374 -5.48 -8.07 2.12
CA ASP A 374 -6.16 -6.92 2.74
C ASP A 374 -7.34 -6.46 1.88
N THR A 375 -7.13 -6.37 0.57
CA THR A 375 -8.18 -6.01 -0.39
C THR A 375 -9.37 -6.98 -0.36
N LEU A 376 -9.11 -8.28 -0.25
CA LEU A 376 -10.15 -9.32 -0.28
C LEU A 376 -11.05 -9.33 0.96
N LEU A 377 -10.61 -8.76 2.07
CA LEU A 377 -11.34 -8.77 3.34
C LEU A 377 -12.36 -7.62 3.44
N HIS A 378 -12.39 -6.72 2.46
CA HIS A 378 -13.22 -5.50 2.50
C HIS A 378 -14.09 -5.35 1.25
N PRO A 379 -15.26 -4.66 1.35
CA PRO A 379 -16.08 -4.34 0.18
C PRO A 379 -15.31 -3.49 -0.83
N GLN A 380 -15.63 -3.62 -2.11
CA GLN A 380 -15.03 -2.86 -3.20
C GLN A 380 -16.14 -2.15 -4.01
N PHE A 381 -15.78 -1.09 -4.73
CA PHE A 381 -16.71 -0.47 -5.68
C PHE A 381 -16.85 -1.32 -6.94
N ASP A 382 -18.04 -1.28 -7.56
CA ASP A 382 -18.24 -1.83 -8.89
C ASP A 382 -17.28 -1.14 -9.88
N ALA A 383 -16.51 -1.92 -10.62
CA ALA A 383 -15.42 -1.42 -11.46
C ALA A 383 -15.92 -0.47 -12.57
N LYS A 384 -17.07 -0.76 -13.19
CA LYS A 384 -17.64 0.08 -14.24
C LYS A 384 -18.12 1.42 -13.69
N ALA A 385 -18.83 1.39 -12.56
CA ALA A 385 -19.33 2.58 -11.90
C ALA A 385 -18.18 3.48 -11.42
N LEU A 386 -17.12 2.88 -10.93
CA LEU A 386 -15.93 3.61 -10.46
C LEU A 386 -15.20 4.32 -11.60
N LYS A 387 -15.06 3.67 -12.76
CA LYS A 387 -14.45 4.28 -13.97
C LYS A 387 -15.24 5.48 -14.48
N ALA A 388 -16.55 5.46 -14.35
CA ALA A 388 -17.43 6.55 -14.78
C ALA A 388 -17.44 7.73 -13.79
N ALA A 389 -16.91 7.56 -12.58
CA ALA A 389 -16.92 8.58 -11.54
C ALA A 389 -15.64 9.41 -11.56
N THR A 390 -15.76 10.70 -11.25
CA THR A 390 -14.63 11.62 -11.12
C THR A 390 -14.42 11.97 -9.65
N PRO A 391 -13.19 11.78 -9.09
CA PRO A 391 -12.92 12.16 -7.72
C PRO A 391 -13.08 13.66 -7.48
N LEU A 392 -13.68 14.03 -6.35
CA LEU A 392 -13.77 15.42 -5.89
C LEU A 392 -12.51 15.85 -5.13
N GLY A 393 -11.87 14.91 -4.50
CA GLY A 393 -10.69 15.15 -3.70
C GLY A 393 -10.05 13.86 -3.28
N LYS A 394 -8.88 13.95 -2.64
CA LYS A 394 -8.09 12.80 -2.19
C LYS A 394 -7.53 13.04 -0.80
N GLY A 395 -7.77 12.08 0.09
CA GLY A 395 -7.10 11.96 1.37
C GLY A 395 -6.18 10.75 1.39
N LEU A 396 -5.85 10.28 2.58
CA LEU A 396 -5.08 9.04 2.76
C LEU A 396 -6.04 7.85 2.83
N GLY A 397 -5.74 6.81 2.08
CA GLY A 397 -6.41 5.51 2.21
C GLY A 397 -6.00 4.86 3.53
N ALA A 398 -6.68 5.20 4.61
CA ALA A 398 -6.28 4.82 5.97
C ALA A 398 -6.76 3.44 6.38
N SER A 399 -7.92 3.02 5.89
CA SER A 399 -8.44 1.66 6.07
C SER A 399 -9.14 1.24 4.78
N PRO A 400 -8.78 0.09 4.20
CA PRO A 400 -9.23 -0.26 2.87
C PRO A 400 -10.71 -0.53 2.76
N GLY A 401 -11.21 -0.56 1.52
CA GLY A 401 -12.58 -0.84 1.18
C GLY A 401 -13.30 0.34 0.57
N ALA A 402 -14.55 0.09 0.21
CA ALA A 402 -15.44 1.06 -0.40
C ALA A 402 -16.62 1.35 0.54
N ALA A 403 -16.98 2.60 0.67
CA ALA A 403 -18.16 2.97 1.45
C ALA A 403 -18.95 4.05 0.75
N CYS A 404 -20.27 3.98 0.83
CA CYS A 404 -21.16 5.03 0.37
C CYS A 404 -22.30 5.21 1.36
N GLY A 405 -22.83 6.39 1.45
CA GLY A 405 -23.90 6.70 2.36
C GLY A 405 -24.12 8.21 2.50
N LYS A 406 -25.03 8.55 3.39
CA LYS A 406 -25.36 9.93 3.71
C LYS A 406 -24.37 10.50 4.71
N ALA A 407 -23.88 11.70 4.45
CA ALA A 407 -22.95 12.38 5.35
C ALA A 407 -23.62 12.74 6.69
N VAL A 408 -22.99 12.36 7.78
CA VAL A 408 -23.36 12.77 9.14
C VAL A 408 -22.12 13.31 9.85
N PHE A 409 -22.29 14.20 10.80
CA PHE A 409 -21.18 14.98 11.35
C PHE A 409 -20.92 14.75 12.83
N THR A 410 -21.73 13.93 13.48
CA THR A 410 -21.54 13.56 14.89
C THR A 410 -21.71 12.06 15.07
N ALA A 411 -21.05 11.51 16.09
CA ALA A 411 -21.19 10.12 16.44
C ALA A 411 -22.66 9.77 16.80
N ASP A 412 -23.33 10.64 17.53
CA ASP A 412 -24.72 10.45 17.91
C ASP A 412 -25.66 10.39 16.69
N ASP A 413 -25.45 11.26 15.69
CA ASP A 413 -26.20 11.22 14.45
C ASP A 413 -25.92 9.94 13.65
N ALA A 414 -24.70 9.48 13.62
CA ALA A 414 -24.35 8.22 12.95
C ALA A 414 -25.11 7.04 13.58
N VAL A 415 -25.15 6.94 14.90
CA VAL A 415 -25.90 5.91 15.61
C VAL A 415 -27.38 6.02 15.35
N ALA A 416 -27.95 7.23 15.43
CA ALA A 416 -29.38 7.47 15.25
C ALA A 416 -29.83 7.15 13.81
N TRP A 417 -29.08 7.61 12.81
CA TRP A 417 -29.43 7.39 11.40
C TRP A 417 -29.27 5.90 11.01
N ALA A 418 -28.19 5.27 11.45
CA ALA A 418 -27.99 3.84 11.22
C ALA A 418 -29.07 3.00 11.89
N GLY A 419 -29.53 3.40 13.08
CA GLY A 419 -30.66 2.76 13.79
C GLY A 419 -31.98 2.81 13.04
N ARG A 420 -32.15 3.79 12.14
CA ARG A 420 -33.31 3.91 11.24
C ARG A 420 -33.14 3.12 9.93
N GLY A 421 -32.04 2.39 9.77
CA GLY A 421 -31.74 1.61 8.58
C GLY A 421 -31.05 2.39 7.46
N GLU A 422 -30.61 3.62 7.72
CA GLU A 422 -29.88 4.43 6.74
C GLU A 422 -28.39 4.12 6.76
N LYS A 423 -27.78 4.08 5.60
CA LYS A 423 -26.33 3.96 5.45
C LYS A 423 -25.73 5.36 5.57
N VAL A 424 -24.75 5.51 6.45
CA VAL A 424 -24.12 6.80 6.74
C VAL A 424 -22.60 6.73 6.63
N VAL A 425 -22.01 7.86 6.29
CA VAL A 425 -20.57 8.11 6.32
C VAL A 425 -20.33 9.20 7.37
N LEU A 426 -19.53 8.87 8.37
CA LEU A 426 -19.21 9.81 9.45
C LEU A 426 -18.10 10.75 8.97
N VAL A 427 -18.39 12.05 8.93
CA VAL A 427 -17.46 13.09 8.48
C VAL A 427 -17.09 13.97 9.67
N ARG A 428 -15.81 13.96 10.04
CA ARG A 428 -15.30 14.69 11.20
C ARG A 428 -14.04 15.48 10.84
N LEU A 429 -13.76 16.52 11.59
CA LEU A 429 -12.47 17.20 11.53
C LEU A 429 -11.37 16.21 11.95
N GLU A 430 -11.59 15.53 13.07
CA GLU A 430 -10.82 14.40 13.59
C GLU A 430 -11.71 13.58 14.51
N THR A 431 -11.37 12.31 14.77
CA THR A 431 -12.12 11.49 15.72
C THR A 431 -11.39 11.34 17.04
N SER A 432 -12.16 11.07 18.09
CA SER A 432 -11.68 10.78 19.44
C SER A 432 -12.30 9.48 19.94
N PRO A 433 -11.84 8.92 21.08
CA PRO A 433 -12.45 7.72 21.66
C PRO A 433 -13.96 7.83 21.89
N GLU A 434 -14.48 9.03 22.09
CA GLU A 434 -15.93 9.27 22.26
C GLU A 434 -16.74 8.98 20.98
N ASP A 435 -16.09 8.98 19.82
CA ASP A 435 -16.73 8.74 18.52
C ASP A 435 -16.89 7.26 18.17
N ILE A 436 -16.36 6.35 18.98
CA ILE A 436 -16.32 4.91 18.64
C ILE A 436 -17.68 4.33 18.28
N SER A 437 -18.73 4.66 19.01
CA SER A 437 -20.09 4.17 18.72
C SER A 437 -20.60 4.62 17.36
N GLY A 438 -20.33 5.86 17.01
CA GLY A 438 -20.65 6.42 15.68
C GLY A 438 -19.81 5.79 14.57
N MET A 439 -18.55 5.54 14.83
CA MET A 439 -17.66 4.89 13.89
C MET A 439 -18.11 3.45 13.60
N LYS A 440 -18.56 2.73 14.59
CA LYS A 440 -19.12 1.36 14.44
C LYS A 440 -20.39 1.34 13.61
N SER A 441 -21.24 2.35 13.75
CA SER A 441 -22.52 2.45 13.05
C SER A 441 -22.38 2.92 11.60
N ALA A 442 -21.31 3.62 11.26
CA ALA A 442 -21.07 4.16 9.92
C ALA A 442 -20.54 3.10 8.95
N GLN A 443 -20.88 3.27 7.67
CA GLN A 443 -20.29 2.47 6.58
C GLN A 443 -18.83 2.85 6.33
N GLY A 444 -18.49 4.09 6.52
CA GLY A 444 -17.15 4.62 6.34
C GLY A 444 -16.93 5.88 7.16
N ILE A 445 -15.66 6.25 7.29
CA ILE A 445 -15.20 7.38 8.09
C ILE A 445 -14.33 8.28 7.22
N LEU A 446 -14.64 9.58 7.22
CA LEU A 446 -13.89 10.60 6.50
C LEU A 446 -13.43 11.67 7.48
N THR A 447 -12.12 11.92 7.55
CA THR A 447 -11.59 12.99 8.39
C THR A 447 -10.77 14.00 7.59
N VAL A 448 -10.77 15.24 8.04
CA VAL A 448 -9.99 16.33 7.45
C VAL A 448 -8.53 16.24 7.90
N ARG A 449 -8.31 15.90 9.16
CA ARG A 449 -7.00 15.79 9.81
C ARG A 449 -6.68 14.35 10.15
N GLY A 450 -5.40 14.06 10.27
CA GLY A 450 -4.90 12.78 10.71
C GLY A 450 -4.16 12.03 9.62
N GLY A 451 -3.17 11.26 10.04
CA GLY A 451 -2.38 10.37 9.19
C GLY A 451 -2.79 8.91 9.33
N MET A 452 -1.96 8.03 8.82
CA MET A 452 -2.17 6.57 8.87
C MET A 452 -2.24 6.00 10.28
N THR A 453 -1.74 6.71 11.26
CA THR A 453 -1.68 6.30 12.67
C THR A 453 -2.56 7.15 13.58
N SER A 454 -3.43 7.98 13.00
CA SER A 454 -4.42 8.76 13.75
C SER A 454 -5.45 7.83 14.40
N HIS A 455 -6.17 8.35 15.40
CA HIS A 455 -7.24 7.60 16.07
C HIS A 455 -8.24 7.02 15.07
N ALA A 456 -8.71 7.83 14.11
CA ALA A 456 -9.67 7.38 13.09
C ALA A 456 -9.12 6.22 12.27
N ALA A 457 -7.88 6.33 11.80
CA ALA A 457 -7.23 5.30 10.98
C ALA A 457 -7.05 3.99 11.75
N VAL A 458 -6.54 4.05 12.98
CA VAL A 458 -6.27 2.86 13.81
C VAL A 458 -7.57 2.14 14.16
N VAL A 459 -8.56 2.87 14.63
CA VAL A 459 -9.85 2.30 15.03
C VAL A 459 -10.60 1.72 13.83
N ALA A 460 -10.60 2.43 12.71
CA ALA A 460 -11.25 1.95 11.49
C ALA A 460 -10.63 0.64 10.99
N ARG A 461 -9.30 0.53 10.99
CA ARG A 461 -8.63 -0.73 10.63
C ARG A 461 -8.98 -1.86 11.57
N GLY A 462 -9.04 -1.59 12.85
CA GLY A 462 -9.45 -2.58 13.85
C GLY A 462 -10.87 -3.09 13.64
N MET A 463 -11.79 -2.22 13.22
CA MET A 463 -13.18 -2.55 12.92
C MET A 463 -13.39 -3.16 11.53
N GLY A 464 -12.41 -3.06 10.65
CA GLY A 464 -12.57 -3.39 9.22
C GLY A 464 -13.46 -2.41 8.47
N THR A 465 -13.57 -1.17 8.93
CA THR A 465 -14.39 -0.11 8.34
C THR A 465 -13.55 0.76 7.41
N CYS A 466 -14.09 1.07 6.22
CA CYS A 466 -13.46 1.97 5.27
C CYS A 466 -13.15 3.33 5.91
N CYS A 467 -11.94 3.84 5.72
CA CYS A 467 -11.55 5.13 6.24
C CYS A 467 -10.66 5.90 5.26
N VAL A 468 -11.04 7.15 5.00
CA VAL A 468 -10.21 8.13 4.33
C VAL A 468 -9.88 9.21 5.36
N SER A 469 -8.61 9.38 5.68
CA SER A 469 -8.17 10.38 6.66
C SER A 469 -7.29 11.44 6.01
N GLY A 470 -7.16 12.58 6.69
CA GLY A 470 -6.25 13.63 6.26
C GLY A 470 -6.59 14.29 4.93
N CYS A 471 -7.86 14.39 4.58
CA CYS A 471 -8.28 15.15 3.40
C CYS A 471 -8.25 16.65 3.68
N GLY A 472 -7.07 17.26 3.59
CA GLY A 472 -6.84 18.68 3.92
C GLY A 472 -7.52 19.67 3.00
N ASP A 473 -8.01 19.24 1.83
CA ASP A 473 -8.76 20.09 0.89
C ASP A 473 -10.20 20.33 1.34
N ILE A 474 -10.69 19.59 2.33
CA ILE A 474 -12.01 19.79 2.90
C ILE A 474 -12.00 21.06 3.78
N VAL A 475 -12.96 21.94 3.53
CA VAL A 475 -13.25 23.07 4.42
C VAL A 475 -14.45 22.66 5.27
N MET A 476 -14.18 22.37 6.55
CA MET A 476 -15.17 21.84 7.48
C MET A 476 -15.86 22.92 8.30
N ASP A 477 -17.18 22.82 8.43
CA ASP A 477 -18.00 23.59 9.37
C ASP A 477 -18.86 22.62 10.18
N GLU A 478 -18.26 22.05 11.24
CA GLU A 478 -18.94 21.05 12.07
C GLU A 478 -20.18 21.61 12.77
N ALA A 479 -20.13 22.86 13.20
CA ALA A 479 -21.25 23.51 13.91
C ALA A 479 -22.53 23.57 13.04
N ASN A 480 -22.39 23.84 11.75
CA ASN A 480 -23.48 23.91 10.79
C ASN A 480 -23.66 22.61 10.00
N LYS A 481 -22.94 21.55 10.35
CA LYS A 481 -23.03 20.23 9.73
C LYS A 481 -22.92 20.29 8.20
N LYS A 482 -21.83 20.90 7.73
CA LYS A 482 -21.52 21.01 6.29
C LYS A 482 -20.02 21.02 6.05
N PHE A 483 -19.63 20.65 4.83
CA PHE A 483 -18.27 20.80 4.35
C PHE A 483 -18.23 21.11 2.86
N THR A 484 -17.15 21.73 2.40
CA THR A 484 -16.91 22.03 0.99
C THR A 484 -15.70 21.25 0.50
N LEU A 485 -15.83 20.63 -0.67
CA LEU A 485 -14.76 19.88 -1.32
C LEU A 485 -14.97 19.93 -2.84
N GLY A 486 -13.92 20.23 -3.59
CA GLY A 486 -13.97 20.28 -5.04
C GLY A 486 -14.97 21.29 -5.60
N GLY A 487 -15.16 22.39 -4.91
CA GLY A 487 -16.10 23.45 -5.29
C GLY A 487 -17.58 23.14 -4.98
N LYS A 488 -17.86 22.03 -4.31
CA LYS A 488 -19.22 21.61 -3.92
C LYS A 488 -19.38 21.63 -2.41
N THR A 489 -20.56 22.03 -1.94
CA THR A 489 -20.92 22.04 -0.53
C THR A 489 -21.85 20.88 -0.21
N PHE A 490 -21.50 20.11 0.81
CA PHE A 490 -22.25 18.95 1.28
C PHE A 490 -22.83 19.25 2.67
N HIS A 491 -24.11 18.99 2.81
CA HIS A 491 -24.86 19.13 4.06
C HIS A 491 -25.16 17.76 4.66
N GLU A 492 -25.60 17.73 5.91
CA GLU A 492 -26.06 16.50 6.53
C GLU A 492 -27.14 15.82 5.67
N GLY A 493 -26.96 14.54 5.41
CA GLY A 493 -27.86 13.77 4.57
C GLY A 493 -27.49 13.73 3.09
N ASP A 494 -26.54 14.52 2.61
CA ASP A 494 -26.06 14.44 1.23
C ASP A 494 -25.26 13.15 1.02
N GLU A 495 -25.41 12.58 -0.15
CA GLU A 495 -24.79 11.29 -0.48
C GLU A 495 -23.35 11.46 -0.95
N ILE A 496 -22.44 10.67 -0.36
CA ILE A 496 -21.03 10.63 -0.71
C ILE A 496 -20.53 9.19 -0.78
N SER A 497 -19.46 8.99 -1.54
CA SER A 497 -18.73 7.71 -1.60
C SER A 497 -17.28 7.97 -1.31
N ILE A 498 -16.66 7.09 -0.53
CA ILE A 498 -15.24 7.16 -0.20
C ILE A 498 -14.55 5.84 -0.51
N ASP A 499 -13.33 5.93 -1.00
CA ASP A 499 -12.49 4.77 -1.32
C ASP A 499 -11.32 4.72 -0.33
N GLY A 500 -11.42 3.84 0.65
CA GLY A 500 -10.40 3.66 1.70
C GLY A 500 -9.11 3.05 1.19
N THR A 501 -9.10 2.48 -0.02
CA THR A 501 -7.90 1.93 -0.66
C THR A 501 -7.07 3.02 -1.35
N THR A 502 -7.73 3.89 -2.11
CA THR A 502 -7.07 4.97 -2.87
C THR A 502 -7.04 6.32 -2.16
N GLY A 503 -7.98 6.55 -1.23
CA GLY A 503 -8.18 7.84 -0.57
C GLY A 503 -9.10 8.78 -1.35
N ASN A 504 -9.67 8.36 -2.45
CA ASN A 504 -10.54 9.19 -3.29
C ASN A 504 -11.93 9.38 -2.66
N ILE A 505 -12.52 10.57 -2.89
CA ILE A 505 -13.84 10.95 -2.42
C ILE A 505 -14.68 11.33 -3.62
N TYR A 506 -15.92 10.84 -3.69
CA TYR A 506 -16.83 11.03 -4.82
C TYR A 506 -18.16 11.58 -4.36
N GLU A 507 -18.81 12.35 -5.24
CA GLU A 507 -20.19 12.79 -5.04
C GLU A 507 -21.17 11.65 -5.38
N GLY A 508 -22.22 11.49 -4.58
CA GLY A 508 -23.27 10.51 -4.82
C GLY A 508 -22.92 9.11 -4.36
N LEU A 509 -23.77 8.17 -4.69
CA LEU A 509 -23.62 6.76 -4.35
C LEU A 509 -23.01 5.97 -5.51
N ILE A 510 -21.86 5.38 -5.29
CA ILE A 510 -21.26 4.43 -6.22
C ILE A 510 -21.57 3.01 -5.69
N PRO A 511 -22.15 2.11 -6.52
CA PRO A 511 -22.47 0.76 -6.07
C PRO A 511 -21.24 0.03 -5.56
N THR A 512 -21.43 -0.75 -4.48
CA THR A 512 -20.39 -1.56 -3.85
C THR A 512 -20.66 -3.04 -4.06
N VAL A 513 -19.59 -3.84 -4.03
CA VAL A 513 -19.62 -5.31 -4.09
C VAL A 513 -19.04 -5.82 -2.78
N ASP A 514 -19.73 -6.73 -2.11
CA ASP A 514 -19.29 -7.31 -0.85
C ASP A 514 -17.98 -8.11 -1.02
N ALA A 515 -17.21 -8.19 0.07
CA ALA A 515 -16.00 -9.00 0.12
C ALA A 515 -16.33 -10.48 -0.13
N THR A 516 -15.65 -11.08 -1.12
CA THR A 516 -15.79 -12.50 -1.44
C THR A 516 -14.49 -13.22 -1.10
N ILE A 517 -14.55 -14.11 -0.10
CA ILE A 517 -13.41 -14.95 0.26
C ILE A 517 -13.63 -16.31 -0.38
N ALA A 518 -12.83 -16.63 -1.42
CA ALA A 518 -12.88 -17.92 -2.10
C ALA A 518 -12.12 -19.00 -1.31
N GLY A 519 -12.34 -20.28 -1.70
CA GLY A 519 -11.65 -21.43 -1.09
C GLY A 519 -10.13 -21.39 -1.19
N GLU A 520 -9.62 -20.72 -2.21
CA GLU A 520 -8.18 -20.51 -2.43
C GLU A 520 -7.54 -19.71 -1.29
N PHE A 521 -8.26 -18.77 -0.68
CA PHE A 521 -7.80 -18.02 0.49
C PHE A 521 -7.41 -18.98 1.63
N GLY A 522 -8.29 -19.94 1.95
CA GLY A 522 -8.02 -20.94 2.97
C GLY A 522 -6.81 -21.80 2.67
N ARG A 523 -6.63 -22.20 1.40
CA ARG A 523 -5.47 -23.00 0.97
C ARG A 523 -4.16 -22.22 1.14
N ILE A 524 -4.13 -20.99 0.70
CA ILE A 524 -2.94 -20.10 0.82
C ILE A 524 -2.60 -19.88 2.30
N MET A 525 -3.59 -19.62 3.14
CA MET A 525 -3.36 -19.39 4.56
C MET A 525 -2.88 -20.66 5.28
N ALA A 526 -3.37 -21.83 4.90
CA ALA A 526 -2.88 -23.09 5.42
C ALA A 526 -1.40 -23.32 5.07
N TRP A 527 -1.03 -23.02 3.82
CA TRP A 527 0.38 -23.09 3.41
C TRP A 527 1.25 -22.08 4.16
N ALA A 528 0.76 -20.84 4.32
CA ALA A 528 1.47 -19.81 5.08
C ALA A 528 1.75 -20.27 6.51
N ASP A 529 0.75 -20.82 7.18
CA ASP A 529 0.91 -21.33 8.55
C ASP A 529 1.93 -22.47 8.65
N LYS A 530 2.02 -23.30 7.63
CA LYS A 530 2.99 -24.40 7.56
C LYS A 530 4.44 -23.92 7.53
N TYR A 531 4.71 -22.79 6.88
CA TYR A 531 6.09 -22.32 6.62
C TYR A 531 6.54 -21.17 7.53
N ARG A 532 5.63 -20.42 8.15
CA ARG A 532 6.02 -19.32 9.04
C ARG A 532 6.59 -19.81 10.36
N ARG A 533 7.56 -19.08 10.88
CA ARG A 533 8.09 -19.24 12.24
C ARG A 533 7.38 -18.29 13.21
N LEU A 534 7.21 -17.01 12.83
CA LEU A 534 6.53 -16.03 13.68
C LEU A 534 5.09 -16.44 13.96
N ARG A 535 4.69 -16.29 15.20
CA ARG A 535 3.30 -16.37 15.60
C ARG A 535 2.64 -15.04 15.28
N VAL A 536 1.33 -15.05 15.05
CA VAL A 536 0.58 -13.84 14.74
C VAL A 536 -0.54 -13.69 15.75
N ARG A 537 -0.46 -12.62 16.53
CA ARG A 537 -1.49 -12.22 17.50
C ARG A 537 -2.24 -11.00 16.96
N THR A 538 -3.25 -10.57 17.68
CA THR A 538 -4.04 -9.40 17.32
C THR A 538 -4.03 -8.34 18.42
N ASN A 539 -4.23 -7.10 18.00
CA ASN A 539 -4.54 -5.97 18.89
C ASN A 539 -6.06 -5.88 18.96
N ALA A 540 -6.66 -6.19 20.09
CA ALA A 540 -8.11 -6.19 20.23
C ALA A 540 -8.51 -5.81 21.66
N ASP A 541 -9.49 -4.91 21.76
CA ASP A 541 -9.97 -4.38 23.02
C ASP A 541 -11.41 -4.82 23.32
N THR A 542 -12.09 -5.40 22.34
CA THR A 542 -13.49 -5.85 22.46
C THR A 542 -13.63 -7.32 22.09
N PRO A 543 -14.64 -8.01 22.63
CA PRO A 543 -14.91 -9.40 22.26
C PRO A 543 -15.20 -9.59 20.78
N THR A 544 -15.88 -8.63 20.15
CA THR A 544 -16.22 -8.67 18.72
C THR A 544 -14.94 -8.68 17.87
N ASP A 545 -14.00 -7.76 18.15
CA ASP A 545 -12.73 -7.68 17.45
C ASP A 545 -11.87 -8.93 17.69
N ALA A 546 -11.83 -9.40 18.92
CA ALA A 546 -11.09 -10.60 19.31
C ALA A 546 -11.63 -11.84 18.57
N LYS A 547 -12.93 -11.99 18.50
CA LYS A 547 -13.58 -13.09 17.79
C LYS A 547 -13.30 -13.05 16.29
N LYS A 548 -13.40 -11.86 15.68
CA LYS A 548 -13.09 -11.67 14.27
C LYS A 548 -11.65 -12.02 13.96
N ALA A 549 -10.72 -11.57 14.79
CA ALA A 549 -9.31 -11.88 14.65
C ALA A 549 -9.05 -13.39 14.78
N ARG A 550 -9.71 -14.06 15.71
CA ARG A 550 -9.60 -15.51 15.89
C ARG A 550 -10.08 -16.25 14.65
N GLU A 551 -11.20 -15.85 14.07
CA GLU A 551 -11.69 -16.38 12.79
C GLU A 551 -10.69 -16.21 11.66
N LEU A 552 -9.96 -15.11 11.65
CA LEU A 552 -8.92 -14.81 10.66
C LEU A 552 -7.56 -15.49 10.96
N GLY A 553 -7.49 -16.23 12.06
CA GLY A 553 -6.32 -17.05 12.38
C GLY A 553 -5.38 -16.48 13.43
N ALA A 554 -5.81 -15.50 14.23
CA ALA A 554 -4.99 -14.97 15.32
C ALA A 554 -4.75 -16.05 16.39
N GLU A 555 -3.52 -16.10 16.89
CA GLU A 555 -3.08 -17.08 17.87
C GLU A 555 -3.09 -16.54 19.32
N GLY A 556 -3.69 -15.41 19.51
CA GLY A 556 -3.79 -14.73 20.79
C GLY A 556 -3.99 -13.23 20.62
N ILE A 557 -4.05 -12.53 21.75
CA ILE A 557 -4.02 -11.07 21.80
C ILE A 557 -2.62 -10.64 22.22
N GLY A 558 -1.99 -9.82 21.40
CA GLY A 558 -0.68 -9.21 21.70
C GLY A 558 -0.80 -7.87 22.39
N LEU A 559 -1.96 -7.22 22.26
CA LEU A 559 -2.25 -5.94 22.89
C LEU A 559 -3.76 -5.79 23.14
N CYS A 560 -4.15 -5.71 24.40
CA CYS A 560 -5.44 -5.22 24.82
C CYS A 560 -5.22 -3.90 25.56
N ARG A 561 -5.77 -2.82 25.03
CA ARG A 561 -5.69 -1.46 25.61
C ARG A 561 -6.86 -1.28 26.58
N THR A 562 -6.58 -1.29 27.87
CA THR A 562 -7.63 -1.23 28.89
C THR A 562 -8.33 0.12 28.97
N GLU A 563 -7.68 1.20 28.54
CA GLU A 563 -8.28 2.54 28.54
C GLU A 563 -9.53 2.65 27.68
N HIS A 564 -9.63 1.89 26.61
CA HIS A 564 -10.81 1.91 25.74
C HIS A 564 -12.05 1.33 26.40
N MET A 565 -11.89 0.61 27.50
CA MET A 565 -12.99 0.02 28.27
C MET A 565 -13.67 1.01 29.22
N PHE A 566 -13.10 2.20 29.43
CA PHE A 566 -13.58 3.19 30.40
C PHE A 566 -14.53 4.25 29.84
N PHE A 567 -14.66 4.36 28.53
CA PHE A 567 -15.39 5.48 27.90
C PHE A 567 -16.90 5.31 27.82
N GLU A 568 -17.45 4.14 28.09
CA GLU A 568 -18.91 3.97 28.15
C GLU A 568 -19.49 4.75 29.33
N ALA A 569 -20.71 5.27 29.18
CA ALA A 569 -21.33 6.22 30.09
C ALA A 569 -21.35 5.79 31.57
N ASP A 570 -21.67 4.54 31.84
CA ASP A 570 -21.73 3.96 33.19
C ASP A 570 -20.34 3.78 33.82
N ARG A 571 -19.34 3.55 33.04
CA ARG A 571 -17.96 3.31 33.46
C ARG A 571 -17.19 4.60 33.62
N ILE A 572 -17.36 5.56 32.70
CA ILE A 572 -16.64 6.82 32.72
C ILE A 572 -17.01 7.65 33.97
N ALA A 573 -18.26 7.55 34.41
CA ALA A 573 -18.73 8.24 35.63
C ALA A 573 -17.95 7.79 36.87
N ALA A 574 -17.77 6.48 37.04
CA ALA A 574 -17.00 5.92 38.15
C ALA A 574 -15.51 6.26 38.05
N PHE A 575 -14.97 6.27 36.85
CA PHE A 575 -13.56 6.64 36.63
C PHE A 575 -13.30 8.11 36.95
N ARG A 576 -14.21 8.99 36.56
CA ARG A 576 -14.16 10.43 36.89
C ARG A 576 -14.29 10.65 38.40
N GLU A 577 -15.10 9.85 39.08
CA GLU A 577 -15.20 9.86 40.56
C GLU A 577 -13.84 9.52 41.18
N MET A 578 -13.14 8.53 40.68
CA MET A 578 -11.81 8.15 41.13
C MET A 578 -10.80 9.34 40.94
N ILE A 579 -10.83 9.97 39.77
CA ILE A 579 -9.97 11.11 39.48
C ILE A 579 -10.21 12.28 40.44
N CYS A 580 -11.47 12.52 40.79
CA CYS A 580 -11.86 13.62 41.69
C CYS A 580 -11.68 13.33 43.17
N SER A 581 -11.34 12.09 43.54
CA SER A 581 -11.18 11.71 44.96
C SER A 581 -9.85 12.21 45.51
N ASP A 582 -9.91 12.80 46.70
CA ASP A 582 -8.74 13.34 47.37
C ASP A 582 -8.04 12.34 48.29
N THR A 583 -8.68 11.18 48.55
CA THR A 583 -8.19 10.16 49.47
C THR A 583 -8.00 8.83 48.79
N VAL A 584 -7.13 7.98 49.32
CA VAL A 584 -6.91 6.60 48.85
C VAL A 584 -8.19 5.81 48.95
N GLU A 585 -8.90 5.92 50.11
CA GLU A 585 -10.17 5.23 50.36
C GLU A 585 -11.23 5.63 49.36
N GLY A 586 -11.33 6.89 49.00
CA GLY A 586 -12.25 7.39 47.99
C GLY A 586 -11.92 6.83 46.57
N ARG A 587 -10.63 6.78 46.23
CA ARG A 587 -10.20 6.17 44.95
C ARG A 587 -10.49 4.68 44.91
N GLU A 588 -10.19 3.97 45.98
CA GLU A 588 -10.48 2.52 46.09
C GLU A 588 -11.98 2.25 45.96
N ALA A 589 -12.82 3.06 46.59
CA ALA A 589 -14.27 2.92 46.50
C ALA A 589 -14.78 3.13 45.05
N ALA A 590 -14.25 4.12 44.35
CA ALA A 590 -14.61 4.38 42.96
C ALA A 590 -14.12 3.22 42.03
N LEU A 591 -12.93 2.73 42.26
CA LEU A 591 -12.36 1.62 41.50
C LEU A 591 -13.12 0.29 41.71
N GLU A 592 -13.64 0.07 42.89
CA GLU A 592 -14.51 -1.10 43.16
C GLU A 592 -15.78 -1.11 42.31
N LYS A 593 -16.26 0.04 41.88
CA LYS A 593 -17.39 0.17 40.95
C LYS A 593 -17.02 -0.21 39.53
N ILE A 594 -15.75 -0.02 39.14
CA ILE A 594 -15.23 -0.32 37.81
C ILE A 594 -14.84 -1.79 37.70
N LEU A 595 -14.32 -2.37 38.75
CA LEU A 595 -13.79 -3.74 38.77
C LEU A 595 -14.70 -4.78 38.12
N PRO A 596 -16.03 -4.86 38.42
CA PRO A 596 -16.90 -5.85 37.79
C PRO A 596 -16.99 -5.67 36.25
N TYR A 597 -16.96 -4.44 35.76
CA TYR A 597 -17.02 -4.16 34.34
C TYR A 597 -15.75 -4.65 33.63
N GLN A 598 -14.59 -4.33 34.18
CA GLN A 598 -13.33 -4.78 33.63
C GLN A 598 -13.17 -6.29 33.69
N GLN A 599 -13.54 -6.89 34.81
CA GLN A 599 -13.54 -8.34 34.94
C GLN A 599 -14.42 -9.02 33.90
N GLY A 600 -15.63 -8.51 33.68
CA GLY A 600 -16.53 -9.00 32.64
C GLY A 600 -15.98 -8.88 31.25
N ASP A 601 -15.35 -7.75 30.93
CA ASP A 601 -14.70 -7.53 29.64
C ASP A 601 -13.57 -8.54 29.40
N PHE A 602 -12.74 -8.77 30.39
CA PHE A 602 -11.64 -9.73 30.27
C PHE A 602 -12.14 -11.17 30.16
N GLU A 603 -13.20 -11.53 30.87
CA GLU A 603 -13.83 -12.85 30.72
C GLU A 603 -14.31 -13.09 29.29
N GLN A 604 -14.94 -12.10 28.68
CA GLN A 604 -15.39 -12.18 27.30
C GLN A 604 -14.20 -12.29 26.29
N LEU A 605 -13.11 -11.60 26.55
CA LEU A 605 -11.90 -11.71 25.72
C LEU A 605 -11.26 -13.11 25.83
N TYR A 606 -11.15 -13.66 27.04
CA TYR A 606 -10.62 -15.00 27.23
C TYR A 606 -11.50 -16.05 26.55
N GLU A 607 -12.81 -15.92 26.63
CA GLU A 607 -13.75 -16.80 25.93
C GLU A 607 -13.59 -16.73 24.42
N ALA A 608 -13.48 -15.52 23.88
CA ALA A 608 -13.33 -15.30 22.44
C ALA A 608 -12.04 -15.90 21.88
N LEU A 609 -10.97 -15.91 22.66
CA LEU A 609 -9.66 -16.44 22.28
C LEU A 609 -9.44 -17.91 22.61
N GLU A 610 -10.42 -18.57 23.20
CA GLU A 610 -10.44 -20.03 23.42
C GLU A 610 -9.17 -20.59 24.12
N GLY A 611 -8.67 -19.87 25.12
CA GLY A 611 -7.50 -20.30 25.90
C GLY A 611 -6.15 -19.96 25.28
N THR A 612 -6.11 -19.25 24.18
CA THR A 612 -4.85 -18.72 23.62
C THR A 612 -4.32 -17.55 24.46
N PRO A 613 -3.02 -17.19 24.37
CA PRO A 613 -2.47 -16.11 25.18
C PRO A 613 -3.16 -14.76 24.96
N VAL A 614 -3.36 -14.03 26.05
CA VAL A 614 -3.94 -12.67 26.02
C VAL A 614 -3.04 -11.73 26.81
N THR A 615 -2.43 -10.77 26.11
CA THR A 615 -1.61 -9.73 26.73
C THR A 615 -2.48 -8.51 27.03
N ILE A 616 -2.61 -8.16 28.28
CA ILE A 616 -3.40 -7.04 28.76
C ILE A 616 -2.46 -5.94 29.23
N ARG A 617 -2.53 -4.78 28.57
CA ARG A 617 -1.76 -3.61 28.95
C ARG A 617 -2.55 -2.80 29.98
N PHE A 618 -1.90 -2.46 31.07
CA PHE A 618 -2.50 -1.60 32.07
C PHE A 618 -2.66 -0.17 31.54
N LEU A 619 -3.47 0.61 32.25
CA LEU A 619 -3.84 1.96 31.86
C LEU A 619 -2.62 2.77 31.43
N ASP A 620 -2.65 3.30 30.21
CA ASP A 620 -1.53 4.02 29.59
C ASP A 620 -1.72 5.54 29.48
N PRO A 621 -2.87 6.09 29.00
CA PRO A 621 -2.99 7.53 28.77
C PRO A 621 -3.08 8.34 30.09
N PRO A 622 -2.71 9.64 30.02
CA PRO A 622 -2.85 10.52 31.18
C PRO A 622 -4.31 10.72 31.58
N LEU A 623 -4.54 11.04 32.84
CA LEU A 623 -5.91 11.16 33.38
C LEU A 623 -6.74 12.27 32.74
N HIS A 624 -6.11 13.31 32.16
CA HIS A 624 -6.84 14.40 31.52
C HIS A 624 -7.67 13.91 30.29
N GLU A 625 -7.36 12.78 29.71
CA GLU A 625 -8.14 12.23 28.58
C GLU A 625 -9.54 11.73 29.02
N PHE A 626 -9.75 11.47 30.29
CA PHE A 626 -10.98 10.95 30.84
C PHE A 626 -11.90 12.01 31.45
N VAL A 627 -11.43 13.23 31.63
CA VAL A 627 -12.21 14.30 32.26
C VAL A 627 -13.19 14.95 31.28
N PRO A 628 -14.32 15.50 31.79
CA PRO A 628 -15.29 16.12 30.90
C PRO A 628 -14.75 17.39 30.24
N THR A 629 -15.24 17.65 29.03
CA THR A 629 -14.82 18.82 28.22
C THR A 629 -15.91 19.87 28.08
N THR A 630 -17.18 19.49 28.27
CA THR A 630 -18.32 20.41 28.15
C THR A 630 -18.80 20.90 29.51
N GLU A 631 -19.35 22.12 29.56
CA GLU A 631 -19.91 22.71 30.79
C GLU A 631 -21.03 21.83 31.40
N GLU A 632 -21.85 21.21 30.56
CA GLU A 632 -22.93 20.31 31.01
C GLU A 632 -22.40 19.08 31.73
N GLU A 633 -21.37 18.44 31.16
CA GLU A 633 -20.73 17.27 31.76
C GLU A 633 -19.99 17.64 33.06
N ILE A 634 -19.36 18.82 33.10
CA ILE A 634 -18.68 19.33 34.30
C ILE A 634 -19.72 19.55 35.41
N GLN A 635 -20.87 20.11 35.09
CA GLN A 635 -21.95 20.34 36.06
C GLN A 635 -22.46 19.01 36.61
N LYS A 636 -22.68 18.01 35.75
CA LYS A 636 -23.10 16.67 36.16
C LYS A 636 -22.11 16.02 37.13
N LEU A 637 -20.83 16.13 36.80
CA LEU A 637 -19.76 15.60 37.65
C LEU A 637 -19.67 16.33 38.99
N ALA A 638 -19.80 17.66 39.00
CA ALA A 638 -19.84 18.46 40.21
C ALA A 638 -20.99 18.03 41.12
N ASP A 639 -22.18 17.88 40.57
CA ASP A 639 -23.36 17.46 41.30
C ASP A 639 -23.18 16.05 41.88
N ALA A 640 -22.65 15.10 41.08
CA ALA A 640 -22.40 13.74 41.52
C ALA A 640 -21.35 13.64 42.63
N GLN A 641 -20.36 14.51 42.64
CA GLN A 641 -19.27 14.51 43.60
C GLN A 641 -19.53 15.38 44.85
N GLY A 642 -20.61 16.16 44.84
CA GLY A 642 -20.86 17.12 45.90
C GLY A 642 -19.81 18.21 45.96
N LYS A 643 -19.19 18.55 44.83
CA LYS A 643 -18.17 19.61 44.68
C LYS A 643 -18.72 20.73 43.83
N SER A 644 -18.12 21.93 43.99
CA SER A 644 -18.46 23.06 43.11
C SER A 644 -17.93 22.85 41.70
N VAL A 645 -18.60 23.48 40.74
CA VAL A 645 -18.15 23.48 39.32
C VAL A 645 -16.72 24.01 39.24
N GLN A 646 -16.39 25.04 39.99
CA GLN A 646 -15.05 25.59 40.00
C GLN A 646 -14.01 24.60 40.55
N ALA A 647 -14.35 23.84 41.58
CA ALA A 647 -13.45 22.80 42.11
C ALA A 647 -13.17 21.71 41.08
N ILE A 648 -14.16 21.31 40.27
CA ILE A 648 -13.97 20.35 39.17
C ILE A 648 -13.12 20.96 38.08
N LYS A 649 -13.35 22.21 37.68
CA LYS A 649 -12.51 22.91 36.71
C LYS A 649 -11.05 23.03 37.15
N ASP A 650 -10.83 23.23 38.43
CA ASP A 650 -9.47 23.31 39.00
C ASP A 650 -8.76 21.95 38.92
N ILE A 651 -9.47 20.88 39.20
CA ILE A 651 -8.95 19.50 39.04
C ILE A 651 -8.56 19.24 37.57
N ILE A 652 -9.46 19.57 36.63
CA ILE A 652 -9.22 19.40 35.19
C ILE A 652 -7.99 20.22 34.75
N THR A 653 -7.90 21.47 35.15
CA THR A 653 -6.75 22.34 34.84
C THR A 653 -5.45 21.77 35.40
N GLY A 654 -5.49 21.23 36.63
CA GLY A 654 -4.33 20.59 37.25
C GLY A 654 -3.84 19.32 36.58
N LEU A 655 -4.72 18.63 35.81
CA LEU A 655 -4.39 17.42 35.06
C LEU A 655 -3.90 17.71 33.65
N HIS A 656 -4.03 18.95 33.18
CA HIS A 656 -3.60 19.33 31.84
C HIS A 656 -2.09 19.11 31.66
N GLU A 657 -1.77 18.34 30.62
CA GLU A 657 -0.40 18.02 30.24
C GLU A 657 0.06 18.91 29.07
N PHE A 658 1.22 19.56 29.22
CA PHE A 658 1.83 20.33 28.13
C PHE A 658 2.29 19.41 27.01
N ASN A 659 2.76 18.21 27.34
CA ASN A 659 3.16 17.18 26.42
C ASN A 659 2.64 15.83 26.94
N PRO A 660 1.42 15.44 26.54
CA PRO A 660 0.78 14.23 27.05
C PRO A 660 1.60 12.95 26.82
N MET A 661 2.35 12.88 25.72
CA MET A 661 3.16 11.71 25.39
C MET A 661 4.30 11.51 26.41
N MET A 662 4.85 12.58 26.97
CA MET A 662 5.98 12.57 27.91
C MET A 662 5.57 12.88 29.35
N GLY A 663 4.28 12.92 29.62
CA GLY A 663 3.73 13.36 30.91
C GLY A 663 3.46 12.26 31.91
N HIS A 664 2.48 12.51 32.77
CA HIS A 664 2.04 11.63 33.84
C HIS A 664 1.09 10.57 33.30
N ARG A 665 1.64 9.50 32.78
CA ARG A 665 0.90 8.40 32.16
C ARG A 665 1.60 7.06 32.39
N GLY A 666 0.94 5.98 31.98
CA GLY A 666 1.50 4.63 32.00
C GLY A 666 1.85 4.17 33.41
N LEU A 667 3.00 3.55 33.56
CA LEU A 667 3.45 3.07 34.88
C LEU A 667 3.67 4.21 35.89
N ARG A 668 3.89 5.44 35.43
CA ARG A 668 4.00 6.62 36.29
C ARG A 668 2.71 6.85 37.08
N LEU A 669 1.55 6.63 36.47
CA LEU A 669 0.25 6.62 37.15
C LEU A 669 0.15 5.46 38.14
N ALA A 670 0.62 4.27 37.77
CA ALA A 670 0.60 3.11 38.64
C ALA A 670 1.50 3.28 39.87
N ILE A 671 2.53 4.12 39.80
CA ILE A 671 3.39 4.45 40.92
C ILE A 671 2.73 5.49 41.82
N THR A 672 2.14 6.55 41.24
CA THR A 672 1.45 7.59 42.02
C THR A 672 0.10 7.17 42.56
N TYR A 673 -0.60 6.33 41.82
CA TYR A 673 -1.92 5.80 42.19
C TYR A 673 -1.92 4.24 42.10
N PRO A 674 -1.24 3.57 43.05
CA PRO A 674 -1.08 2.11 43.01
C PRO A 674 -2.41 1.34 43.06
N GLU A 675 -3.47 1.99 43.52
CA GLU A 675 -4.83 1.42 43.60
C GLU A 675 -5.34 1.00 42.21
N ILE A 676 -4.98 1.74 41.19
CA ILE A 676 -5.37 1.44 39.81
C ILE A 676 -4.77 0.09 39.37
N ALA A 677 -3.47 -0.12 39.59
CA ALA A 677 -2.79 -1.37 39.28
C ALA A 677 -3.38 -2.56 40.08
N LYS A 678 -3.70 -2.36 41.33
CA LYS A 678 -4.37 -3.37 42.17
C LYS A 678 -5.73 -3.77 41.60
N MET A 679 -6.54 -2.79 41.21
CA MET A 679 -7.86 -3.03 40.65
C MET A 679 -7.76 -3.81 39.34
N GLN A 680 -6.90 -3.37 38.44
CA GLN A 680 -6.72 -4.04 37.15
C GLN A 680 -6.19 -5.47 37.30
N THR A 681 -5.25 -5.69 38.21
CA THR A 681 -4.74 -7.03 38.51
C THR A 681 -5.85 -7.94 39.01
N LYS A 682 -6.68 -7.47 39.95
CA LYS A 682 -7.85 -8.23 40.46
C LYS A 682 -8.79 -8.61 39.31
N ALA A 683 -9.11 -7.65 38.43
CA ALA A 683 -10.01 -7.89 37.31
C ALA A 683 -9.44 -8.97 36.35
N VAL A 684 -8.16 -8.89 36.00
CA VAL A 684 -7.50 -9.85 35.13
C VAL A 684 -7.50 -11.25 35.74
N ILE A 685 -7.03 -11.35 36.95
CA ILE A 685 -6.87 -12.67 37.64
C ILE A 685 -8.22 -13.33 37.91
N ARG A 686 -9.19 -12.58 38.40
CA ARG A 686 -10.54 -13.11 38.65
C ARG A 686 -11.20 -13.58 37.36
N ALA A 687 -11.04 -12.80 36.26
CA ALA A 687 -11.59 -13.20 34.98
C ALA A 687 -10.92 -14.49 34.45
N ALA A 688 -9.63 -14.59 34.55
CA ALA A 688 -8.88 -15.78 34.13
C ALA A 688 -9.27 -17.02 34.95
N ILE A 689 -9.42 -16.89 36.27
CA ILE A 689 -9.87 -17.98 37.14
C ILE A 689 -11.29 -18.45 36.75
N ASN A 690 -12.21 -17.54 36.55
CA ASN A 690 -13.59 -17.88 36.18
C ASN A 690 -13.67 -18.60 34.82
N VAL A 691 -12.93 -18.14 33.83
CA VAL A 691 -12.93 -18.76 32.50
C VAL A 691 -12.21 -20.13 32.54
N GLN A 692 -11.13 -20.27 33.30
CA GLN A 692 -10.46 -21.55 33.47
C GLN A 692 -11.33 -22.59 34.12
N LYS A 693 -12.19 -22.18 35.08
CA LYS A 693 -13.16 -23.09 35.71
C LYS A 693 -14.23 -23.55 34.72
N LYS A 694 -14.72 -22.68 33.85
CA LYS A 694 -15.67 -23.02 32.78
C LYS A 694 -15.10 -23.98 31.76
N HIS A 695 -13.81 -23.86 31.48
CA HIS A 695 -13.10 -24.62 30.42
C HIS A 695 -11.85 -25.29 31.00
N PRO A 696 -12.02 -26.40 31.75
CA PRO A 696 -10.89 -27.07 32.40
C PRO A 696 -9.82 -27.60 31.44
N ASP A 697 -10.19 -27.84 30.20
CA ASP A 697 -9.30 -28.30 29.11
C ASP A 697 -8.48 -27.19 28.48
N TRP A 698 -8.85 -25.91 28.70
CA TRP A 698 -8.06 -24.78 28.25
C TRP A 698 -6.89 -24.50 29.21
N LYS A 699 -5.85 -23.86 28.71
CA LYS A 699 -4.75 -23.32 29.52
C LYS A 699 -4.78 -21.81 29.44
N VAL A 700 -5.52 -21.17 30.35
CA VAL A 700 -5.62 -19.70 30.41
C VAL A 700 -4.40 -19.16 31.15
N VAL A 701 -3.55 -18.41 30.44
CA VAL A 701 -2.37 -17.75 31.00
C VAL A 701 -2.51 -16.24 30.79
N PRO A 702 -2.83 -15.48 31.83
CA PRO A 702 -2.80 -14.03 31.76
C PRO A 702 -1.40 -13.51 31.54
N GLU A 703 -1.22 -12.61 30.61
CA GLU A 703 0.01 -11.87 30.37
C GLU A 703 -0.25 -10.40 30.67
N ILE A 704 0.27 -9.93 31.79
CA ILE A 704 0.07 -8.54 32.26
C ILE A 704 1.25 -7.70 31.76
N MET A 705 0.96 -6.66 31.00
CA MET A 705 1.97 -5.79 30.40
C MET A 705 1.94 -4.39 31.03
N ILE A 706 3.08 -4.01 31.56
CA ILE A 706 3.27 -2.68 32.18
C ILE A 706 3.83 -1.72 31.13
N PRO A 707 3.10 -0.64 30.81
CA PRO A 707 3.57 0.30 29.77
C PRO A 707 4.56 1.32 30.29
N LEU A 708 5.34 1.90 29.38
CA LEU A 708 6.18 3.10 29.58
C LEU A 708 7.36 2.92 30.54
N THR A 709 7.90 1.74 30.63
CA THR A 709 9.06 1.44 31.49
C THR A 709 10.33 2.10 30.92
N SER A 710 11.07 2.83 31.75
CA SER A 710 12.39 3.38 31.42
C SER A 710 13.49 2.95 32.37
N GLU A 711 13.13 2.63 33.60
CA GLU A 711 14.04 2.23 34.69
C GLU A 711 13.54 0.93 35.31
N VAL A 712 14.43 -0.03 35.54
CA VAL A 712 14.07 -1.33 36.11
C VAL A 712 13.38 -1.20 37.50
N LYS A 713 13.73 -0.22 38.26
CA LYS A 713 13.13 0.01 39.58
C LYS A 713 11.66 0.43 39.49
N GLU A 714 11.28 1.15 38.45
CA GLU A 714 9.88 1.46 38.16
C GLU A 714 9.08 0.18 37.90
N LEU A 715 9.61 -0.67 37.04
CA LEU A 715 8.96 -1.94 36.71
C LEU A 715 8.83 -2.83 37.95
N LYS A 716 9.90 -2.94 38.72
CA LYS A 716 9.92 -3.73 39.94
C LYS A 716 8.88 -3.26 40.95
N PHE A 717 8.76 -1.96 41.13
CA PHE A 717 7.76 -1.37 42.03
C PHE A 717 6.34 -1.77 41.63
N VAL A 718 5.98 -1.61 40.37
CA VAL A 718 4.64 -1.95 39.87
C VAL A 718 4.42 -3.46 39.83
N LYS A 719 5.44 -4.22 39.41
CA LYS A 719 5.41 -5.69 39.40
C LYS A 719 5.14 -6.26 40.79
N ASN A 720 5.77 -5.72 41.84
CA ASN A 720 5.54 -6.18 43.19
C ASN A 720 4.07 -6.01 43.62
N ILE A 721 3.45 -4.89 43.25
CA ILE A 721 2.01 -4.66 43.49
C ILE A 721 1.17 -5.71 42.77
N VAL A 722 1.51 -5.96 41.49
CA VAL A 722 0.78 -6.92 40.64
C VAL A 722 0.90 -8.35 41.21
N VAL A 723 2.14 -8.77 41.52
CA VAL A 723 2.40 -10.13 42.04
C VAL A 723 1.73 -10.35 43.38
N GLU A 724 1.87 -9.41 44.29
CA GLU A 724 1.22 -9.48 45.61
C GLU A 724 -0.30 -9.59 45.49
N THR A 725 -0.90 -8.78 44.62
CA THR A 725 -2.36 -8.78 44.42
C THR A 725 -2.79 -10.07 43.70
N ALA A 726 -2.09 -10.48 42.64
CA ALA A 726 -2.43 -11.70 41.89
C ALA A 726 -2.30 -12.95 42.75
N ASP A 727 -1.25 -13.09 43.54
CA ASP A 727 -1.03 -14.26 44.39
C ASP A 727 -2.09 -14.35 45.50
N ALA A 728 -2.48 -13.21 46.07
CA ALA A 728 -3.55 -13.14 47.06
C ALA A 728 -4.89 -13.58 46.46
N GLU A 729 -5.22 -13.15 45.28
CA GLU A 729 -6.46 -13.52 44.58
C GLU A 729 -6.51 -15.02 44.22
N ILE A 730 -5.40 -15.54 43.72
CA ILE A 730 -5.27 -16.97 43.37
C ILE A 730 -5.43 -17.83 44.61
N LYS A 731 -4.78 -17.47 45.71
CA LYS A 731 -4.86 -18.16 46.99
C LYS A 731 -6.28 -18.12 47.56
N ALA A 732 -6.91 -16.95 47.52
CA ALA A 732 -8.30 -16.77 48.03
C ALA A 732 -9.29 -17.61 47.23
N ALA A 733 -9.09 -17.83 45.95
CA ALA A 733 -9.92 -18.66 45.10
C ALA A 733 -9.60 -20.16 45.20
N GLY A 734 -8.51 -20.54 45.87
CA GLY A 734 -8.02 -21.92 45.85
C GLY A 734 -7.70 -22.44 44.47
N ALA A 735 -7.29 -21.57 43.54
CA ALA A 735 -7.03 -21.88 42.15
C ALA A 735 -5.56 -22.16 41.91
N ASP A 736 -5.27 -22.87 40.82
CA ASP A 736 -3.93 -23.05 40.26
C ASP A 736 -3.91 -22.31 38.91
N LEU A 737 -3.34 -21.11 38.91
CA LEU A 737 -3.29 -20.26 37.74
C LEU A 737 -1.86 -19.73 37.58
N HIS A 738 -1.27 -19.98 36.39
CA HIS A 738 0.00 -19.38 35.99
C HIS A 738 -0.29 -18.07 35.27
N TYR A 739 0.47 -17.02 35.63
CA TYR A 739 0.39 -15.73 34.95
C TYR A 739 1.80 -15.18 34.72
N GLU A 740 1.91 -14.26 33.79
CA GLU A 740 3.18 -13.60 33.46
C GLU A 740 3.05 -12.09 33.61
N VAL A 741 4.13 -11.46 34.04
CA VAL A 741 4.24 -9.99 34.12
C VAL A 741 5.43 -9.55 33.26
N GLY A 742 5.12 -8.79 32.23
CA GLY A 742 6.14 -8.26 31.31
C GLY A 742 5.97 -6.77 31.12
N THR A 743 6.72 -6.24 30.20
CA THR A 743 6.71 -4.78 29.92
C THR A 743 6.70 -4.47 28.44
N MET A 744 6.10 -3.33 28.12
CA MET A 744 6.24 -2.73 26.81
C MET A 744 7.59 -2.00 26.74
N ILE A 745 8.37 -2.32 25.72
CA ILE A 745 9.62 -1.62 25.42
C ILE A 745 9.28 -0.55 24.37
N GLU A 746 9.18 0.66 24.80
CA GLU A 746 8.74 1.78 23.96
C GLU A 746 9.51 3.08 24.19
N ILE A 747 10.42 3.07 25.14
CA ILE A 747 11.31 4.19 25.44
C ILE A 747 12.73 3.78 25.03
N PRO A 748 13.48 4.61 24.31
CA PRO A 748 14.84 4.28 23.88
C PRO A 748 15.77 3.85 25.03
N ARG A 749 15.65 4.48 26.18
CA ARG A 749 16.44 4.09 27.37
C ARG A 749 16.18 2.64 27.80
N ALA A 750 14.95 2.17 27.67
CA ALA A 750 14.59 0.78 27.98
C ALA A 750 15.31 -0.20 27.05
N CYS A 751 15.50 0.14 25.79
CA CYS A 751 16.27 -0.67 24.84
C CYS A 751 17.74 -0.77 25.25
N LEU A 752 18.31 0.35 25.71
CA LEU A 752 19.71 0.42 26.14
C LEU A 752 19.98 -0.26 27.47
N THR A 753 18.97 -0.43 28.31
CA THR A 753 19.05 -1.07 29.63
C THR A 753 18.22 -2.35 29.71
N ALA A 754 17.95 -2.98 28.57
CA ALA A 754 17.12 -4.18 28.49
C ALA A 754 17.66 -5.37 29.29
N ASP A 755 18.96 -5.47 29.50
CA ASP A 755 19.61 -6.46 30.38
C ASP A 755 19.14 -6.34 31.84
N GLU A 756 18.99 -5.12 32.33
CA GLU A 756 18.47 -4.87 33.68
C GLU A 756 16.97 -5.15 33.77
N ILE A 757 16.21 -4.67 32.77
CA ILE A 757 14.75 -4.84 32.73
C ILE A 757 14.36 -6.31 32.58
N ALA A 758 15.12 -7.11 31.81
CA ALA A 758 14.88 -8.53 31.63
C ALA A 758 14.94 -9.36 32.92
N LYS A 759 15.59 -8.87 33.94
CA LYS A 759 15.62 -9.52 35.26
C LYS A 759 14.25 -9.51 35.94
N GLU A 760 13.42 -8.53 35.61
CA GLU A 760 12.11 -8.32 36.22
C GLU A 760 10.93 -8.56 35.29
N ALA A 761 11.18 -8.92 34.02
CA ALA A 761 10.14 -9.12 33.02
C ALA A 761 10.11 -10.56 32.53
N ASP A 762 8.91 -11.12 32.41
CA ASP A 762 8.67 -12.43 31.79
C ASP A 762 8.61 -12.35 30.28
N PHE A 763 8.30 -11.17 29.73
CA PHE A 763 8.24 -10.92 28.30
C PHE A 763 8.48 -9.45 27.98
N PHE A 764 8.90 -9.19 26.73
CA PHE A 764 8.98 -7.86 26.13
C PHE A 764 7.99 -7.76 24.99
N CYS A 765 7.36 -6.58 24.84
CA CYS A 765 6.59 -6.24 23.68
C CYS A 765 7.01 -4.84 23.21
N PHE A 766 7.50 -4.74 21.98
CA PHE A 766 7.90 -3.44 21.43
C PHE A 766 6.66 -2.61 21.08
N GLY A 767 6.49 -1.47 21.73
CA GLY A 767 5.51 -0.45 21.40
C GLY A 767 6.10 0.53 20.40
N THR A 768 6.15 0.14 19.14
CA THR A 768 6.91 0.86 18.11
C THR A 768 6.33 2.22 17.74
N ASN A 769 5.08 2.51 18.05
CA ASN A 769 4.53 3.85 17.85
C ASN A 769 5.28 4.87 18.73
N ASP A 770 5.34 4.63 20.03
CA ASP A 770 6.06 5.49 20.97
C ASP A 770 7.56 5.43 20.80
N LEU A 771 8.10 4.25 20.54
CA LEU A 771 9.53 4.08 20.29
C LEU A 771 9.98 4.90 19.07
N THR A 772 9.18 4.92 18.02
CA THR A 772 9.43 5.74 16.83
C THR A 772 9.38 7.24 17.15
N GLN A 773 8.35 7.68 17.87
CA GLN A 773 8.20 9.09 18.28
C GLN A 773 9.41 9.59 19.07
N MET A 774 9.83 8.80 20.05
CA MET A 774 10.93 9.19 20.93
C MET A 774 12.29 9.07 20.25
N THR A 775 12.44 8.15 19.31
CA THR A 775 13.70 7.98 18.56
C THR A 775 13.89 9.10 17.54
N PHE A 776 12.85 9.47 16.80
CA PHE A 776 12.90 10.60 15.86
C PHE A 776 12.77 11.96 16.54
N GLY A 777 12.20 12.02 17.73
CA GLY A 777 12.01 13.28 18.45
C GLY A 777 10.86 14.13 17.93
N PHE A 778 9.85 13.54 17.32
CA PHE A 778 8.63 14.25 16.94
C PHE A 778 7.36 13.43 17.23
N SER A 779 6.28 14.14 17.46
CA SER A 779 4.97 13.56 17.75
C SER A 779 4.31 13.07 16.46
N ARG A 780 3.71 11.89 16.53
CA ARG A 780 2.86 11.35 15.49
C ARG A 780 1.74 12.31 15.08
N ASP A 781 1.13 12.96 16.05
CA ASP A 781 0.00 13.87 15.84
C ASP A 781 0.42 15.18 15.15
N ASP A 782 1.66 15.62 15.38
CA ASP A 782 2.20 16.86 14.80
C ASP A 782 2.94 16.65 13.48
N ALA A 783 3.37 15.43 13.19
CA ALA A 783 4.22 15.10 12.04
C ALA A 783 3.56 15.44 10.69
N GLY A 784 2.25 15.39 10.60
CA GLY A 784 1.51 15.75 9.39
C GLY A 784 1.77 17.17 8.87
N LYS A 785 2.27 18.06 9.74
CA LYS A 785 2.60 19.43 9.36
C LYS A 785 3.84 19.53 8.46
N PHE A 786 4.74 18.55 8.51
CA PHE A 786 6.01 18.62 7.79
C PHE A 786 6.34 17.35 6.97
N LEU A 787 5.71 16.21 7.22
CA LEU A 787 6.04 14.95 6.52
C LEU A 787 5.90 15.03 5.01
N ASN A 788 4.88 15.74 4.51
CA ASN A 788 4.71 15.91 3.06
C ASN A 788 5.90 16.63 2.42
N ALA A 789 6.43 17.65 3.08
CA ALA A 789 7.64 18.34 2.63
C ALA A 789 8.86 17.40 2.65
N TYR A 790 8.94 16.52 3.64
CA TYR A 790 10.00 15.50 3.71
C TYR A 790 9.94 14.51 2.57
N TYR A 791 8.74 14.12 2.15
CA TYR A 791 8.56 13.25 0.97
C TYR A 791 8.92 13.97 -0.32
N ASP A 792 8.47 15.21 -0.48
CA ASP A 792 8.70 16.02 -1.68
C ASP A 792 10.19 16.34 -1.86
N THR A 793 10.92 16.56 -0.78
CA THR A 793 12.37 16.81 -0.79
C THR A 793 13.21 15.53 -0.68
N LYS A 794 12.57 14.36 -0.64
CA LYS A 794 13.23 13.04 -0.59
C LYS A 794 14.07 12.80 0.66
N ILE A 795 13.72 13.45 1.75
CA ILE A 795 14.34 13.19 3.07
C ILE A 795 13.81 11.85 3.59
N PHE A 796 12.50 11.64 3.52
CA PHE A 796 11.88 10.36 3.82
C PHE A 796 11.21 9.78 2.56
N GLU A 797 11.35 8.48 2.35
CA GLU A 797 10.62 7.75 1.31
C GLU A 797 9.27 7.24 1.84
N ASN A 798 9.18 6.94 3.13
CA ASN A 798 8.02 6.35 3.76
C ASN A 798 7.70 7.05 5.08
N ASP A 799 6.43 6.93 5.49
CA ASP A 799 6.00 7.33 6.83
C ASP A 799 6.59 6.35 7.86
N PRO A 800 7.43 6.82 8.81
CA PRO A 800 8.04 5.96 9.81
C PRO A 800 7.04 5.33 10.79
N PHE A 801 5.81 5.84 10.85
CA PHE A 801 4.73 5.25 11.65
C PHE A 801 3.99 4.14 10.91
N ALA A 802 4.02 4.13 9.59
CA ALA A 802 3.43 3.09 8.77
C ALA A 802 4.42 1.94 8.50
N LYS A 803 5.66 2.28 8.18
CA LYS A 803 6.76 1.34 7.97
C LYS A 803 7.83 1.53 9.03
N LEU A 804 8.22 0.44 9.67
CA LEU A 804 9.24 0.47 10.71
C LEU A 804 10.58 1.01 10.17
N ASP A 805 11.12 2.01 10.87
CA ASP A 805 12.48 2.49 10.66
C ASP A 805 13.48 1.44 11.12
N GLN A 806 14.05 0.72 10.17
CA GLN A 806 15.00 -0.35 10.47
C GLN A 806 16.40 0.16 10.86
N ASN A 807 16.72 1.41 10.48
CA ASN A 807 18.05 2.00 10.73
C ASN A 807 18.23 2.54 12.15
N GLY A 808 17.20 3.18 12.69
CA GLY A 808 17.25 3.76 14.04
C GLY A 808 16.48 2.94 15.05
N VAL A 809 15.15 2.87 14.89
CA VAL A 809 14.27 2.11 15.77
C VAL A 809 14.63 0.62 15.75
N GLY A 810 14.90 0.08 14.57
CA GLY A 810 15.28 -1.32 14.40
C GLY A 810 16.57 -1.67 15.13
N LYS A 811 17.56 -0.80 15.15
CA LYS A 811 18.81 -0.99 15.93
C LYS A 811 18.53 -1.03 17.42
N LEU A 812 17.64 -0.18 17.92
CA LEU A 812 17.23 -0.21 19.32
C LEU A 812 16.54 -1.54 19.68
N MET A 813 15.68 -2.03 18.79
CA MET A 813 15.03 -3.33 18.97
C MET A 813 16.03 -4.47 19.02
N GLU A 814 16.99 -4.49 18.10
CA GLU A 814 18.07 -5.50 18.09
C GLU A 814 18.91 -5.43 19.36
N MET A 815 19.23 -4.25 19.85
CA MET A 815 19.94 -4.01 21.09
C MET A 815 19.19 -4.60 22.29
N ALA A 816 17.89 -4.32 22.37
CA ALA A 816 17.07 -4.85 23.46
C ALA A 816 17.03 -6.39 23.49
N ILE A 817 16.96 -7.01 22.31
CA ILE A 817 16.98 -8.47 22.17
C ILE A 817 18.33 -9.05 22.62
N LYS A 818 19.42 -8.48 22.14
CA LYS A 818 20.79 -8.93 22.46
C LYS A 818 21.13 -8.78 23.93
N LEU A 819 20.60 -7.74 24.60
CA LEU A 819 20.81 -7.50 26.02
C LEU A 819 19.87 -8.32 26.91
N GLY A 820 18.62 -8.54 26.46
CA GLY A 820 17.59 -9.17 27.27
C GLY A 820 17.64 -10.69 27.30
N ARG A 821 17.76 -11.33 26.15
CA ARG A 821 17.73 -12.81 26.05
C ARG A 821 18.82 -13.54 26.82
N PRO A 822 20.09 -13.09 26.84
CA PRO A 822 21.12 -13.76 27.66
C PRO A 822 20.83 -13.71 29.16
N VAL A 823 20.17 -12.67 29.64
CA VAL A 823 19.77 -12.50 31.04
C VAL A 823 18.57 -13.37 31.39
N ASN A 824 17.57 -13.43 30.49
CA ASN A 824 16.38 -14.25 30.67
C ASN A 824 16.13 -15.06 29.38
N PRO A 825 16.66 -16.30 29.29
CA PRO A 825 16.46 -17.14 28.09
C PRO A 825 15.01 -17.53 27.82
N LYS A 826 14.12 -17.40 28.80
CA LYS A 826 12.68 -17.70 28.67
C LYS A 826 11.89 -16.49 28.17
N LEU A 827 12.54 -15.36 28.00
CA LEU A 827 11.91 -14.12 27.56
C LEU A 827 11.31 -14.30 26.18
N HIS A 828 9.99 -14.19 26.06
CA HIS A 828 9.39 -14.10 24.74
C HIS A 828 9.21 -12.63 24.35
N ILE A 829 9.38 -12.34 23.06
CA ILE A 829 9.47 -10.97 22.55
C ILE A 829 8.57 -10.82 21.34
N GLY A 830 7.73 -9.80 21.37
CA GLY A 830 6.82 -9.48 20.28
C GLY A 830 6.78 -8.00 19.97
N ILE A 831 5.95 -7.63 19.02
CA ILE A 831 5.67 -6.27 18.60
C ILE A 831 4.16 -6.06 18.56
N CYS A 832 3.69 -4.90 19.00
CA CYS A 832 2.27 -4.57 19.00
C CYS A 832 1.93 -3.20 18.38
N GLY A 833 2.91 -2.45 17.92
CA GLY A 833 2.68 -1.19 17.22
C GLY A 833 1.99 -1.42 15.86
N GLU A 834 1.60 -0.34 15.21
CA GLU A 834 0.96 -0.40 13.87
C GLU A 834 1.82 -1.15 12.83
N HIS A 835 3.11 -1.20 13.05
CA HIS A 835 4.06 -1.91 12.20
C HIS A 835 3.85 -3.44 12.16
N GLY A 836 3.17 -4.00 13.17
CA GLY A 836 2.93 -5.47 13.24
C GLY A 836 2.09 -6.04 12.09
N GLY A 837 1.37 -5.19 11.37
CA GLY A 837 0.61 -5.56 10.17
C GLY A 837 1.25 -5.14 8.85
N ASP A 838 2.39 -4.48 8.88
CA ASP A 838 3.11 -4.07 7.67
C ASP A 838 4.07 -5.17 7.21
N PRO A 839 3.96 -5.64 5.94
CA PRO A 839 4.77 -6.76 5.46
C PRO A 839 6.28 -6.60 5.63
N SER A 840 6.83 -5.42 5.31
CA SER A 840 8.27 -5.18 5.44
C SER A 840 8.73 -5.19 6.89
N SER A 841 7.90 -4.69 7.79
CA SER A 841 8.18 -4.68 9.23
C SER A 841 8.09 -6.09 9.81
N VAL A 842 7.14 -6.90 9.36
CA VAL A 842 7.01 -8.31 9.76
C VAL A 842 8.25 -9.10 9.32
N GLU A 843 8.72 -8.88 8.10
CA GLU A 843 9.96 -9.50 7.60
C GLU A 843 11.16 -9.14 8.49
N PHE A 844 11.28 -7.87 8.86
CA PHE A 844 12.33 -7.42 9.79
C PHE A 844 12.20 -8.09 11.15
N CYS A 845 10.99 -8.19 11.70
CA CYS A 845 10.74 -8.87 12.97
C CYS A 845 11.15 -10.35 12.93
N HIS A 846 10.87 -11.02 11.82
CA HIS A 846 11.37 -12.39 11.60
C HIS A 846 12.89 -12.44 11.63
N LYS A 847 13.54 -11.54 10.90
CA LYS A 847 15.00 -11.49 10.77
C LYS A 847 15.70 -11.26 12.10
N ILE A 848 15.21 -10.37 12.95
CA ILE A 848 15.81 -10.07 14.24
C ILE A 848 15.43 -11.06 15.36
N GLY A 849 14.56 -12.02 15.05
CA GLY A 849 14.25 -13.13 15.94
C GLY A 849 13.15 -12.88 16.96
N LEU A 850 12.15 -12.05 16.65
CA LEU A 850 10.95 -11.95 17.46
C LEU A 850 10.19 -13.28 17.49
N ASP A 851 9.41 -13.50 18.53
CA ASP A 851 8.56 -14.68 18.67
C ASP A 851 7.19 -14.50 18.03
N TYR A 852 6.63 -13.29 18.09
CA TYR A 852 5.34 -12.97 17.48
C TYR A 852 5.27 -11.53 17.01
N VAL A 853 4.32 -11.29 16.11
CA VAL A 853 3.85 -9.96 15.73
C VAL A 853 2.37 -9.85 16.11
N SER A 854 1.92 -8.64 16.44
CA SER A 854 0.53 -8.38 16.81
C SER A 854 0.00 -7.21 15.99
N CYS A 855 -1.17 -7.35 15.42
CA CYS A 855 -1.75 -6.38 14.50
C CYS A 855 -3.26 -6.30 14.65
N SER A 856 -3.88 -5.32 13.99
CA SER A 856 -5.34 -5.21 13.95
C SER A 856 -5.96 -6.47 13.34
N PRO A 857 -7.21 -6.81 13.69
CA PRO A 857 -7.83 -8.08 13.29
C PRO A 857 -7.80 -8.39 11.80
N PHE A 858 -8.10 -7.40 10.96
CA PHE A 858 -8.15 -7.57 9.51
C PHE A 858 -6.77 -7.69 8.85
N ARG A 859 -5.71 -7.36 9.58
CA ARG A 859 -4.33 -7.52 9.11
C ARG A 859 -3.70 -8.85 9.48
N VAL A 860 -4.39 -9.65 10.28
CA VAL A 860 -3.88 -10.97 10.70
C VAL A 860 -3.51 -11.86 9.50
N PRO A 861 -4.33 -12.01 8.46
CA PRO A 861 -3.94 -12.77 7.27
C PRO A 861 -2.70 -12.21 6.56
N VAL A 862 -2.62 -10.87 6.45
CA VAL A 862 -1.47 -10.19 5.84
C VAL A 862 -0.18 -10.51 6.61
N ALA A 863 -0.22 -10.42 7.93
CA ALA A 863 0.93 -10.73 8.79
C ALA A 863 1.32 -12.21 8.71
N ARG A 864 0.36 -13.12 8.68
CA ARG A 864 0.61 -14.57 8.52
C ARG A 864 1.34 -14.86 7.20
N LEU A 865 0.88 -14.26 6.11
CA LEU A 865 1.50 -14.42 4.79
C LEU A 865 2.90 -13.80 4.76
N ALA A 866 3.07 -12.59 5.27
CA ALA A 866 4.36 -11.90 5.33
C ALA A 866 5.37 -12.69 6.17
N ALA A 867 4.95 -13.24 7.31
CA ALA A 867 5.79 -14.08 8.15
C ALA A 867 6.25 -15.36 7.42
N ALA A 868 5.35 -15.98 6.66
CA ALA A 868 5.66 -17.15 5.86
C ALA A 868 6.67 -16.81 4.75
N GLN A 869 6.47 -15.70 4.06
CA GLN A 869 7.38 -15.24 3.02
C GLN A 869 8.77 -14.94 3.56
N ALA A 870 8.87 -14.35 4.74
CA ALA A 870 10.14 -14.09 5.40
C ALA A 870 10.88 -15.41 5.74
N ALA A 871 10.18 -16.40 6.27
CA ALA A 871 10.74 -17.72 6.58
C ALA A 871 11.19 -18.45 5.31
N ILE A 872 10.42 -18.40 4.24
CA ILE A 872 10.75 -19.02 2.95
C ILE A 872 11.99 -18.35 2.34
N ALA A 873 12.07 -17.03 2.37
CA ALA A 873 13.21 -16.27 1.87
C ALA A 873 14.49 -16.60 2.66
N GLU A 874 14.42 -16.71 3.97
CA GLU A 874 15.53 -17.12 4.82
C GLU A 874 16.03 -18.53 4.48
N LYS A 875 15.13 -19.48 4.27
CA LYS A 875 15.46 -20.86 3.89
C LYS A 875 16.19 -20.92 2.55
N LYS A 876 15.77 -20.11 1.57
CA LYS A 876 16.44 -20.04 0.26
C LYS A 876 17.83 -19.44 0.32
N ALA A 877 18.08 -18.49 1.23
CA ALA A 877 19.39 -17.86 1.39
C ALA A 877 20.43 -18.78 2.03
N LYS A 878 20.00 -19.83 2.73
CA LYS A 878 20.86 -20.89 3.32
C LYS A 878 21.10 -22.00 2.31
#